data_2c5647a32478a15f0082557669a57021
#
_entry.id   2c5647a32478a15f0082557669a57021
#
_cell.length_a   1.000
_cell.length_b   1.000
_cell.length_c   1.000
_cell.angle_alpha   90.00
_cell.angle_beta   90.00
_cell.angle_gamma   90.00
#
_symmetry.space_group_name_H-M   'P 1'
#
loop_
_entity.id
_entity.type
_entity.pdbx_description
1 polymer ?
#
loop_
_entity_poly.entity_id
_entity_poly.type
_entity_poly.pdbx_seq_one_letter_code
_entity_poly.pdbx_strand_id
1 'polypeptide(L)'
;MKNSFSRRRFIKTSTLAAGGLSLPQLLRTVVAQTTSANDTGRPTVAPNEITLRLLDGEALLVDSGVSFGVPWPKGSVKREATFSLSAEGKQLPLQSWPLAYWPDGSLKWSGFATVVPAGLNAPLNLAQQPSQGGGALKVTNDGNALVVDTGALKCRIATANSANIFESMSVADRAVVGSCQLVCILQNGPETDPEDSPTRERFLSRIKKVTAEQTGPVRAVVKFEGTHKGVKSGRDWLPFTVRLYFYSGQTAVRMVHTITFDGDQEKDFVRGLGVRLEVPLREEPRNRTVRFVGSDGGVWSEPLQPGGGSVAQETGEPFTGRGEFAQNAIWDDFKLAQPNPEGFTITKRTNPKSTWLHSAAGKRASGFGFVGDLTGGLGVSVKNFWQSYPAGLEVRHATKPAAEFIAWLWSPDGPQMDMRHYDLVAHGLAASYEDVQPGMSTAYGVSRTSELTLYPNAASLPTRSTAVAQAQAGTKLPLLTATPDYLHSTGVFGVWSLPDRSTPFKKSIEEGLDAVLAYYEKQVDSRRWYGFWQYGDFMHSYSAARHIWHYDWGGHAWDNTELGVPLWLWYSFLRTGRGNVFRLAEAHTRNTSETNIYSLGPMAGLGSRHNVVKWGCGSKEARISQAAHWRPFYYLTTDERTGDIMRLMVQTDAAIVKFDPMRIASPQVPGEPQFAARMRIGPDWFALAGNWMTEWERTGDSKWRDRILAGVDSIMAMPFWLQTGQQSGPNPDLPGGAIGPLRGGGGAQIVGYDIATGKLTAIRDPLIKTSLPASYNLATIMGGGEVMFELVPLLKRQDFATAWLQYCRIGGAPADVLTRDRTTGNEGADGRYILAEQSGPRLAAYAYAHTKTPAFAQKAIDGLLRRGGGYANPKLLTGPDVLNPAEEALEVSTNEAAQTGLTTIEMLELCKDQLPTEAPVRGPRGRRG
;
A
#
# COMPACT_ATOMS: atom_id res chain seq x y z
N MET A 1 -13.79 3.49 41.22
CA MET A 1 -15.22 3.14 41.12
C MET A 1 -15.41 2.41 39.82
N LYS A 2 -15.87 1.16 39.91
CA LYS A 2 -15.97 0.23 38.79
C LYS A 2 -17.16 0.60 37.90
N ASN A 3 -16.97 0.91 36.64
CA ASN A 3 -18.02 0.76 35.64
C ASN A 3 -17.40 0.07 34.41
N SER A 4 -17.44 -1.26 34.49
CA SER A 4 -17.21 -2.12 33.38
C SER A 4 -18.47 -2.15 32.49
N PHE A 5 -18.41 -1.64 31.29
CA PHE A 5 -19.44 -1.87 30.26
C PHE A 5 -19.36 -3.33 29.82
N SER A 6 -20.20 -4.15 30.43
CA SER A 6 -20.35 -5.56 30.07
C SER A 6 -21.37 -5.72 28.95
N ARG A 7 -20.93 -6.38 27.84
CA ARG A 7 -21.77 -6.88 26.73
C ARG A 7 -22.82 -7.93 27.14
N ARG A 8 -23.06 -8.13 28.46
CA ARG A 8 -23.86 -9.23 29.01
C ARG A 8 -25.38 -9.01 29.11
N ARG A 9 -25.94 -7.95 28.58
CA ARG A 9 -27.38 -7.67 28.80
C ARG A 9 -28.32 -7.96 27.64
N PHE A 10 -27.91 -8.71 26.61
CA PHE A 10 -28.76 -8.94 25.41
C PHE A 10 -29.12 -10.39 25.12
N ILE A 11 -28.97 -11.30 26.04
CA ILE A 11 -29.39 -12.69 25.82
C ILE A 11 -30.30 -13.12 26.96
N LYS A 12 -31.59 -12.93 26.81
CA LYS A 12 -32.62 -13.78 27.44
C LYS A 12 -33.94 -13.70 26.65
N THR A 13 -34.42 -14.83 26.31
CA THR A 13 -35.73 -15.26 25.75
C THR A 13 -35.72 -15.64 24.29
N SER A 14 -35.74 -16.90 24.02
CA SER A 14 -36.85 -17.69 23.44
C SER A 14 -36.40 -19.10 23.04
N THR A 15 -37.09 -20.03 23.55
CA THR A 15 -37.01 -21.48 23.27
C THR A 15 -38.24 -21.95 22.48
N LEU A 16 -37.98 -22.95 21.59
CA LEU A 16 -38.91 -23.97 21.04
C LEU A 16 -39.68 -23.67 19.73
N ALA A 17 -39.39 -24.41 18.66
CA ALA A 17 -40.09 -25.62 18.22
C ALA A 17 -39.56 -26.12 16.88
N ALA A 18 -39.36 -27.42 16.74
CA ALA A 18 -38.88 -28.11 15.57
C ALA A 18 -40.04 -28.60 14.68
N GLY A 19 -39.87 -28.43 13.33
CA GLY A 19 -40.71 -29.06 12.35
C GLY A 19 -40.01 -29.11 11.01
N GLY A 20 -39.56 -30.28 10.61
CA GLY A 20 -38.79 -30.44 9.36
C GLY A 20 -39.64 -30.53 8.12
N LEU A 21 -39.22 -29.83 7.07
CA LEU A 21 -39.60 -30.11 5.68
C LEU A 21 -38.41 -29.78 4.76
N SER A 22 -38.18 -30.67 3.81
CA SER A 22 -37.02 -30.71 2.93
C SER A 22 -36.94 -29.56 1.90
N LEU A 23 -35.88 -28.80 1.92
CA LEU A 23 -35.57 -27.62 1.13
C LEU A 23 -35.37 -27.77 -0.40
N PRO A 24 -35.26 -28.97 -1.01
CA PRO A 24 -34.92 -29.07 -2.44
C PRO A 24 -35.98 -28.64 -3.45
N GLN A 25 -37.24 -28.52 -3.06
CA GLN A 25 -38.31 -28.27 -4.04
C GLN A 25 -38.76 -26.82 -4.20
N LEU A 26 -38.55 -25.96 -3.22
CA LEU A 26 -38.95 -24.54 -3.31
C LEU A 26 -37.96 -23.64 -4.03
N LEU A 27 -36.70 -24.06 -4.18
CA LEU A 27 -35.66 -23.32 -4.91
C LEU A 27 -35.80 -23.39 -6.45
N ARG A 28 -36.65 -24.27 -6.98
CA ARG A 28 -36.79 -24.42 -8.43
C ARG A 28 -37.77 -23.45 -9.10
N THR A 29 -38.61 -22.72 -8.37
CA THR A 29 -39.69 -21.92 -8.94
C THR A 29 -39.38 -20.42 -9.13
N VAL A 30 -38.19 -19.95 -8.75
CA VAL A 30 -37.79 -18.52 -8.93
C VAL A 30 -36.78 -18.33 -10.07
N VAL A 31 -36.59 -19.32 -10.93
CA VAL A 31 -35.57 -19.28 -12.01
C VAL A 31 -36.07 -18.57 -13.31
N ALA A 32 -37.26 -18.05 -13.35
CA ALA A 32 -37.76 -17.35 -14.52
C ALA A 32 -37.63 -15.83 -14.35
N GLN A 33 -36.69 -15.25 -15.08
CA GLN A 33 -36.38 -13.82 -15.30
C GLN A 33 -35.22 -13.26 -14.46
N THR A 34 -34.00 -13.76 -14.70
CA THR A 34 -32.82 -12.91 -14.63
C THR A 34 -32.38 -12.58 -16.06
N THR A 35 -32.91 -11.53 -16.63
CA THR A 35 -32.25 -10.81 -17.71
C THR A 35 -30.86 -10.41 -17.18
N SER A 36 -29.83 -10.61 -17.98
CA SER A 36 -28.45 -10.23 -17.68
C SER A 36 -28.34 -8.73 -17.43
N ALA A 37 -28.56 -8.32 -16.19
CA ALA A 37 -28.52 -6.92 -15.77
C ALA A 37 -27.09 -6.35 -15.67
N ASN A 38 -26.11 -7.01 -16.27
CA ASN A 38 -24.72 -6.53 -16.32
C ASN A 38 -24.34 -5.86 -17.66
N ASP A 39 -25.29 -5.63 -18.53
CA ASP A 39 -25.06 -4.72 -19.66
C ASP A 39 -25.53 -3.32 -19.25
N THR A 40 -24.75 -2.70 -18.38
CA THR A 40 -24.97 -1.32 -17.90
C THR A 40 -24.60 -0.34 -18.99
N GLY A 41 -25.10 -0.38 -20.19
CA GLY A 41 -24.91 0.68 -21.20
C GLY A 41 -23.52 1.31 -21.33
N ARG A 42 -22.48 0.65 -20.78
CA ARG A 42 -21.09 1.10 -20.85
C ARG A 42 -20.58 0.94 -22.28
N PRO A 43 -19.78 1.90 -22.78
CA PRO A 43 -19.24 1.81 -24.13
C PRO A 43 -18.48 0.49 -24.31
N THR A 44 -18.86 -0.30 -25.30
CA THR A 44 -18.12 -1.51 -25.72
C THR A 44 -16.96 -1.19 -26.66
N VAL A 45 -16.84 0.07 -27.05
CA VAL A 45 -15.81 0.57 -27.97
C VAL A 45 -14.97 1.61 -27.23
N ALA A 46 -13.64 1.40 -27.20
CA ALA A 46 -12.74 2.43 -26.71
C ALA A 46 -12.81 3.66 -27.61
N PRO A 47 -12.74 4.87 -27.06
CA PRO A 47 -12.56 6.07 -27.88
C PRO A 47 -11.27 5.95 -28.68
N ASN A 48 -11.24 6.52 -29.88
CA ASN A 48 -10.05 6.51 -30.74
C ASN A 48 -8.86 7.22 -30.07
N GLU A 49 -9.15 8.12 -29.17
CA GLU A 49 -8.18 8.96 -28.46
C GLU A 49 -8.59 9.14 -27.01
N ILE A 50 -7.62 9.01 -26.09
CA ILE A 50 -7.81 9.17 -24.65
C ILE A 50 -6.99 10.35 -24.16
N THR A 51 -7.65 11.28 -23.49
CA THR A 51 -6.97 12.41 -22.86
C THR A 51 -6.35 12.01 -21.52
N LEU A 52 -5.05 12.23 -21.40
CA LEU A 52 -4.27 12.04 -20.18
C LEU A 52 -3.84 13.39 -19.61
N ARG A 53 -3.73 13.46 -18.29
CA ARG A 53 -3.29 14.65 -17.58
C ARG A 53 -2.25 14.29 -16.53
N LEU A 54 -1.36 15.22 -16.22
CA LEU A 54 -0.50 15.10 -15.06
C LEU A 54 -1.36 15.07 -13.79
N LEU A 55 -1.06 14.15 -12.89
CA LEU A 55 -1.82 13.90 -11.67
C LEU A 55 -2.02 15.17 -10.82
N ASP A 56 -0.97 15.96 -10.63
CA ASP A 56 -1.00 17.15 -9.80
C ASP A 56 -1.50 18.40 -10.57
N GLY A 57 -1.76 18.28 -11.88
CA GLY A 57 -2.27 19.38 -12.72
C GLY A 57 -1.25 20.50 -13.00
N GLU A 58 0.00 20.30 -12.59
CA GLU A 58 1.10 21.28 -12.73
C GLU A 58 2.13 20.78 -13.75
N ALA A 59 2.74 21.70 -14.47
CA ALA A 59 3.85 21.41 -15.36
C ALA A 59 5.06 20.87 -14.60
N LEU A 60 5.79 19.93 -15.21
CA LEU A 60 6.99 19.39 -14.62
C LEU A 60 8.12 20.42 -14.62
N LEU A 61 8.90 20.43 -13.55
CA LEU A 61 10.04 21.36 -13.40
C LEU A 61 11.31 20.87 -14.09
N VAL A 62 11.40 19.56 -14.36
CA VAL A 62 12.50 18.92 -15.07
C VAL A 62 11.94 17.90 -16.05
N ASP A 63 12.65 17.66 -17.14
CA ASP A 63 12.31 16.57 -18.05
C ASP A 63 12.26 15.26 -17.27
N SER A 64 11.18 14.52 -17.40
CA SER A 64 10.98 13.34 -16.55
C SER A 64 10.49 12.13 -17.33
N GLY A 65 11.10 11.00 -17.06
CA GLY A 65 10.55 9.70 -17.44
C GLY A 65 9.29 9.40 -16.62
N VAL A 66 8.21 9.04 -17.29
CA VAL A 66 6.91 8.75 -16.67
C VAL A 66 6.43 7.37 -17.10
N SER A 67 6.06 6.55 -16.11
CA SER A 67 5.36 5.29 -16.35
C SER A 67 3.94 5.38 -15.81
N PHE A 68 2.98 4.83 -16.56
CA PHE A 68 1.57 4.91 -16.21
C PHE A 68 0.78 3.77 -16.85
N GLY A 69 -0.42 3.52 -16.37
CA GLY A 69 -1.31 2.54 -16.94
C GLY A 69 -2.64 3.13 -17.37
N VAL A 70 -3.21 2.54 -18.43
CA VAL A 70 -4.52 2.92 -18.95
C VAL A 70 -5.39 1.68 -19.11
N PRO A 71 -6.64 1.69 -18.60
CA PRO A 71 -7.57 0.59 -18.77
C PRO A 71 -8.34 0.71 -20.09
N TRP A 72 -8.91 -0.42 -20.49
CA TRP A 72 -9.70 -0.53 -21.71
C TRP A 72 -11.05 -1.21 -21.43
N PRO A 73 -12.13 -0.78 -22.06
CA PRO A 73 -13.40 -1.49 -22.02
C PRO A 73 -13.23 -2.92 -22.57
N LYS A 74 -13.99 -3.85 -22.04
CA LYS A 74 -13.95 -5.26 -22.46
C LYS A 74 -14.24 -5.41 -23.94
N GLY A 75 -13.39 -6.19 -24.65
CA GLY A 75 -13.53 -6.46 -26.08
C GLY A 75 -13.10 -5.33 -27.00
N SER A 76 -12.67 -4.16 -26.47
CA SER A 76 -12.41 -2.96 -27.27
C SER A 76 -11.00 -2.90 -27.87
N VAL A 77 -10.00 -3.46 -27.22
CA VAL A 77 -8.60 -3.37 -27.65
C VAL A 77 -7.96 -4.74 -27.71
N LYS A 78 -7.41 -5.08 -28.88
CA LYS A 78 -6.73 -6.37 -29.11
C LYS A 78 -5.35 -6.38 -28.46
N ARG A 79 -4.83 -7.57 -28.21
CA ARG A 79 -3.53 -7.80 -27.57
C ARG A 79 -2.38 -7.15 -28.32
N GLU A 80 -2.44 -7.14 -29.63
CA GLU A 80 -1.41 -6.68 -30.57
C GLU A 80 -1.55 -5.18 -30.89
N ALA A 81 -2.46 -4.47 -30.25
CA ALA A 81 -2.68 -3.04 -30.50
C ALA A 81 -1.41 -2.23 -30.25
N THR A 82 -1.19 -1.25 -31.10
CA THR A 82 -0.10 -0.28 -30.99
C THR A 82 -0.66 1.10 -30.65
N PHE A 83 0.15 1.93 -30.00
CA PHE A 83 -0.29 3.20 -29.47
C PHE A 83 0.71 4.32 -29.80
N SER A 84 0.19 5.53 -29.89
CA SER A 84 0.98 6.76 -30.00
C SER A 84 0.54 7.76 -28.94
N LEU A 85 1.45 8.64 -28.53
CA LEU A 85 1.21 9.71 -27.56
C LEU A 85 1.61 11.05 -28.14
N SER A 86 0.75 12.04 -28.04
CA SER A 86 1.03 13.39 -28.54
C SER A 86 0.60 14.45 -27.52
N ALA A 87 1.27 15.61 -27.58
CA ALA A 87 0.93 16.82 -26.84
C ALA A 87 1.17 18.02 -27.73
N GLU A 88 0.26 18.99 -27.78
CA GLU A 88 0.39 20.20 -28.60
C GLU A 88 0.73 19.90 -30.08
N GLY A 89 0.16 18.81 -30.63
CA GLY A 89 0.44 18.38 -32.00
C GLY A 89 1.80 17.71 -32.22
N LYS A 90 2.64 17.56 -31.19
CA LYS A 90 3.94 16.90 -31.27
C LYS A 90 3.86 15.48 -30.73
N GLN A 91 4.48 14.53 -31.43
CA GLN A 91 4.61 13.16 -30.97
C GLN A 91 5.65 13.05 -29.87
N LEU A 92 5.30 12.31 -28.79
CA LEU A 92 6.22 11.96 -27.71
C LEU A 92 6.66 10.48 -27.86
N PRO A 93 7.87 10.14 -27.43
CA PRO A 93 8.33 8.75 -27.43
C PRO A 93 7.40 7.91 -26.52
N LEU A 94 6.97 6.75 -27.02
CA LEU A 94 6.07 5.88 -26.26
C LEU A 94 6.49 4.41 -26.37
N GLN A 95 6.53 3.74 -25.23
CA GLN A 95 6.65 2.29 -25.11
C GLN A 95 5.41 1.76 -24.40
N SER A 96 4.86 0.63 -24.87
CA SER A 96 3.70 -0.01 -24.28
C SER A 96 3.91 -1.50 -24.03
N TRP A 97 3.21 -2.04 -23.03
CA TRP A 97 3.17 -3.48 -22.71
C TRP A 97 1.85 -3.83 -22.04
N PRO A 98 1.37 -5.10 -22.17
CA PRO A 98 0.17 -5.53 -21.47
C PRO A 98 0.42 -5.64 -19.96
N LEU A 99 -0.56 -5.23 -19.15
CA LEU A 99 -0.59 -5.42 -17.70
C LEU A 99 -1.67 -6.42 -17.27
N ALA A 100 -2.80 -6.44 -17.98
CA ALA A 100 -3.90 -7.37 -17.72
C ALA A 100 -4.78 -7.59 -18.95
N TYR A 101 -5.51 -8.71 -18.90
CA TYR A 101 -6.44 -9.13 -19.94
C TYR A 101 -7.84 -9.34 -19.39
N TRP A 102 -8.83 -9.09 -20.20
CA TRP A 102 -10.18 -9.57 -19.98
C TRP A 102 -10.27 -11.08 -20.28
N PRO A 103 -11.31 -11.79 -19.77
CA PRO A 103 -11.47 -13.21 -20.03
C PRO A 103 -11.62 -13.60 -21.51
N ASP A 104 -11.95 -12.65 -22.38
CA ASP A 104 -12.02 -12.84 -23.84
C ASP A 104 -10.66 -12.66 -24.54
N GLY A 105 -9.61 -12.38 -23.80
CA GLY A 105 -8.24 -12.16 -24.30
C GLY A 105 -7.95 -10.74 -24.76
N SER A 106 -8.93 -9.83 -24.77
CA SER A 106 -8.70 -8.41 -25.04
C SER A 106 -7.92 -7.76 -23.90
N LEU A 107 -7.22 -6.65 -24.19
CA LEU A 107 -6.52 -5.89 -23.16
C LEU A 107 -7.50 -5.33 -22.13
N LYS A 108 -7.21 -5.53 -20.84
CA LYS A 108 -7.87 -4.87 -19.70
C LYS A 108 -7.09 -3.66 -19.25
N TRP A 109 -5.76 -3.80 -19.16
CA TRP A 109 -4.84 -2.73 -18.83
C TRP A 109 -3.59 -2.80 -19.69
N SER A 110 -3.12 -1.64 -20.14
CA SER A 110 -1.82 -1.47 -20.78
C SER A 110 -0.94 -0.56 -19.94
N GLY A 111 0.32 -0.95 -19.75
CA GLY A 111 1.36 -0.12 -19.22
C GLY A 111 2.04 0.69 -20.31
N PHE A 112 2.45 1.90 -19.97
CA PHE A 112 3.11 2.83 -20.87
C PHE A 112 4.31 3.48 -20.20
N ALA A 113 5.30 3.84 -21.00
CA ALA A 113 6.40 4.70 -20.60
C ALA A 113 6.65 5.77 -21.66
N THR A 114 6.90 6.99 -21.19
CA THR A 114 7.21 8.16 -22.01
C THR A 114 8.22 9.06 -21.31
N VAL A 115 8.66 10.11 -22.00
CA VAL A 115 9.39 11.24 -21.41
C VAL A 115 8.55 12.49 -21.62
N VAL A 116 8.21 13.15 -20.53
CA VAL A 116 7.44 14.40 -20.53
C VAL A 116 8.40 15.57 -20.33
N PRO A 117 8.47 16.52 -21.27
CA PRO A 117 9.34 17.70 -21.16
C PRO A 117 8.92 18.61 -19.99
N ALA A 118 9.91 19.27 -19.40
CA ALA A 118 9.67 20.35 -18.45
C ALA A 118 8.82 21.46 -19.08
N GLY A 119 7.93 22.06 -18.28
CA GLY A 119 7.06 23.15 -18.72
C GLY A 119 5.82 22.71 -19.49
N LEU A 120 5.72 21.44 -19.91
CA LEU A 120 4.52 20.92 -20.57
C LEU A 120 3.36 20.83 -19.58
N ASN A 121 2.28 21.60 -19.82
CA ASN A 121 1.07 21.60 -19.01
C ASN A 121 -0.19 21.27 -19.84
N ALA A 122 -0.04 21.00 -21.13
CA ALA A 122 -1.15 20.60 -21.99
C ALA A 122 -1.57 19.16 -21.71
N PRO A 123 -2.85 18.82 -21.94
CA PRO A 123 -3.28 17.44 -21.96
C PRO A 123 -2.51 16.63 -23.02
N LEU A 124 -2.26 15.37 -22.71
CA LEU A 124 -1.63 14.45 -23.65
C LEU A 124 -2.71 13.53 -24.25
N ASN A 125 -2.57 13.23 -25.52
CA ASN A 125 -3.52 12.41 -26.25
C ASN A 125 -2.91 11.05 -26.60
N LEU A 126 -3.47 9.99 -26.03
CA LEU A 126 -3.12 8.59 -26.30
C LEU A 126 -4.07 8.03 -27.36
N ALA A 127 -3.53 7.62 -28.50
CA ALA A 127 -4.32 7.07 -29.61
C ALA A 127 -3.90 5.64 -29.96
N GLN A 128 -4.86 4.84 -30.45
CA GLN A 128 -4.59 3.50 -31.00
C GLN A 128 -4.05 3.60 -32.44
N GLN A 129 -2.78 3.84 -32.56
CA GLN A 129 -2.08 3.89 -33.83
C GLN A 129 -0.58 3.64 -33.60
N PRO A 130 0.19 3.22 -34.61
CA PRO A 130 1.62 3.02 -34.45
C PRO A 130 2.32 4.30 -33.96
N SER A 131 3.21 4.16 -32.99
CA SER A 131 4.07 5.25 -32.54
C SER A 131 5.05 5.64 -33.64
N GLN A 132 5.18 6.93 -33.90
CA GLN A 132 6.20 7.49 -34.80
C GLN A 132 7.43 7.96 -34.04
N GLY A 133 7.41 7.99 -32.73
CA GLY A 133 8.50 8.41 -31.85
C GLY A 133 9.26 7.21 -31.28
N GLY A 134 10.42 6.87 -31.83
CA GLY A 134 11.34 5.88 -31.27
C GLY A 134 12.15 6.45 -30.12
N GLY A 135 12.41 5.66 -29.06
CA GLY A 135 13.40 6.02 -28.05
C GLY A 135 14.80 5.61 -28.46
N ALA A 136 15.81 6.30 -27.94
CA ALA A 136 17.25 6.02 -28.20
C ALA A 136 17.84 5.01 -27.19
N LEU A 137 17.06 4.55 -26.19
CA LEU A 137 17.54 3.70 -25.11
C LEU A 137 17.91 2.31 -25.63
N LYS A 138 19.10 1.84 -25.24
CA LYS A 138 19.63 0.51 -25.57
C LYS A 138 20.16 -0.19 -24.33
N VAL A 139 19.96 -1.49 -24.26
CA VAL A 139 20.55 -2.36 -23.23
C VAL A 139 21.38 -3.40 -23.94
N THR A 140 22.68 -3.43 -23.64
CA THR A 140 23.64 -4.37 -24.25
C THR A 140 24.34 -5.17 -23.15
N ASN A 141 24.74 -6.41 -23.47
CA ASN A 141 25.53 -7.25 -22.58
C ASN A 141 26.85 -7.56 -23.30
N ASP A 142 27.96 -7.17 -22.70
CA ASP A 142 29.31 -7.40 -23.25
C ASP A 142 29.95 -8.69 -22.70
N GLY A 143 29.19 -9.52 -21.98
CA GLY A 143 29.64 -10.76 -21.36
C GLY A 143 30.12 -10.57 -19.91
N ASN A 144 30.65 -9.41 -19.57
CA ASN A 144 31.11 -9.08 -18.21
C ASN A 144 30.19 -8.08 -17.51
N ALA A 145 29.48 -7.27 -18.26
CA ALA A 145 28.60 -6.24 -17.73
C ALA A 145 27.39 -6.00 -18.61
N LEU A 146 26.31 -5.59 -17.97
CA LEU A 146 25.15 -5.03 -18.65
C LEU A 146 25.36 -3.51 -18.76
N VAL A 147 25.25 -2.98 -19.97
CA VAL A 147 25.35 -1.53 -20.23
C VAL A 147 23.98 -1.00 -20.64
N VAL A 148 23.48 -0.03 -19.89
CA VAL A 148 22.28 0.72 -20.25
C VAL A 148 22.71 2.08 -20.80
N ASP A 149 22.38 2.36 -22.06
CA ASP A 149 22.63 3.62 -22.74
C ASP A 149 21.28 4.30 -23.04
N THR A 150 21.05 5.43 -22.38
CA THR A 150 19.81 6.22 -22.59
C THR A 150 19.92 7.20 -23.77
N GLY A 151 21.11 7.34 -24.35
CA GLY A 151 21.47 8.41 -25.28
C GLY A 151 22.06 9.65 -24.60
N ALA A 152 21.77 9.86 -23.31
CA ALA A 152 22.31 10.93 -22.47
C ALA A 152 23.19 10.41 -21.33
N LEU A 153 22.95 9.20 -20.88
CA LEU A 153 23.66 8.52 -19.79
C LEU A 153 24.05 7.11 -20.22
N LYS A 154 25.25 6.66 -19.86
CA LYS A 154 25.65 5.25 -19.90
C LYS A 154 25.89 4.73 -18.49
N CYS A 155 25.21 3.66 -18.12
CA CYS A 155 25.35 2.98 -16.82
C CYS A 155 25.96 1.60 -17.04
N ARG A 156 27.09 1.30 -16.38
CA ARG A 156 27.75 -0.01 -16.42
C ARG A 156 27.43 -0.80 -15.15
N ILE A 157 26.91 -2.00 -15.33
CA ILE A 157 26.39 -2.86 -14.26
C ILE A 157 27.10 -4.21 -14.35
N ALA A 158 27.75 -4.66 -13.27
CA ALA A 158 28.31 -6.01 -13.19
C ALA A 158 27.19 -7.08 -13.14
N THR A 159 27.37 -8.21 -13.81
CA THR A 159 26.31 -9.21 -13.99
C THR A 159 26.08 -10.10 -12.79
N ALA A 160 27.09 -10.41 -11.98
CA ALA A 160 26.94 -11.23 -10.77
C ALA A 160 28.13 -11.07 -9.79
N ASN A 161 27.94 -11.52 -8.54
CA ASN A 161 28.96 -11.59 -7.48
C ASN A 161 29.65 -10.27 -7.15
N SER A 162 29.05 -9.14 -7.55
CA SER A 162 29.55 -7.80 -7.24
C SER A 162 29.02 -7.30 -5.89
N ALA A 163 29.79 -6.45 -5.24
CA ALA A 163 29.30 -5.60 -4.15
C ALA A 163 28.60 -4.34 -4.70
N ASN A 164 28.79 -4.03 -5.96
CA ASN A 164 28.28 -2.80 -6.57
C ASN A 164 26.97 -3.05 -7.31
N ILE A 165 25.96 -2.23 -7.05
CA ILE A 165 24.71 -2.18 -7.85
C ILE A 165 25.04 -1.75 -9.27
N PHE A 166 25.92 -0.77 -9.43
CA PHE A 166 26.53 -0.41 -10.70
C PHE A 166 27.98 0.02 -10.46
N GLU A 167 28.81 -0.08 -11.49
CA GLU A 167 30.22 0.24 -11.45
C GLU A 167 30.48 1.71 -11.77
N SER A 168 29.72 2.27 -12.72
CA SER A 168 29.85 3.67 -13.09
C SER A 168 28.62 4.19 -13.84
N MET A 169 28.43 5.51 -13.76
CA MET A 169 27.54 6.26 -14.63
C MET A 169 28.35 7.36 -15.35
N SER A 170 28.24 7.42 -16.68
CA SER A 170 28.91 8.41 -17.50
C SER A 170 27.92 9.27 -18.28
N VAL A 171 28.18 10.56 -18.33
CA VAL A 171 27.44 11.56 -19.13
C VAL A 171 28.45 12.21 -20.06
N ALA A 172 28.14 12.31 -21.36
CA ALA A 172 29.08 12.78 -22.39
C ALA A 172 30.47 12.08 -22.29
N ASP A 173 30.47 10.74 -22.18
CA ASP A 173 31.62 9.86 -22.04
C ASP A 173 32.54 10.13 -20.83
N ARG A 174 32.09 10.95 -19.90
CA ARG A 174 32.78 11.23 -18.64
C ARG A 174 32.07 10.57 -17.45
N ALA A 175 32.81 9.75 -16.68
CA ALA A 175 32.31 9.18 -15.45
C ALA A 175 31.96 10.29 -14.42
N VAL A 176 30.72 10.39 -14.06
CA VAL A 176 30.18 11.36 -13.09
C VAL A 176 29.89 10.68 -11.75
N VAL A 177 29.52 9.42 -11.80
CA VAL A 177 29.32 8.57 -10.61
C VAL A 177 30.18 7.35 -10.77
N GLY A 178 30.89 6.98 -9.72
CA GLY A 178 31.63 5.72 -9.62
C GLY A 178 30.73 4.58 -9.14
N SER A 179 31.23 3.80 -8.20
CA SER A 179 30.48 2.64 -7.68
C SER A 179 29.29 3.05 -6.82
N CYS A 180 28.25 2.22 -6.86
CA CYS A 180 27.10 2.29 -5.95
C CYS A 180 27.00 1.02 -5.12
N GLN A 181 26.95 1.14 -3.80
CA GLN A 181 26.80 0.03 -2.87
C GLN A 181 25.68 0.30 -1.89
N LEU A 182 25.02 -0.77 -1.43
CA LEU A 182 24.16 -0.69 -0.24
C LEU A 182 25.05 -0.89 0.99
N VAL A 183 24.74 -0.17 2.05
CA VAL A 183 25.42 -0.27 3.32
C VAL A 183 24.42 -0.47 4.45
N CYS A 184 24.71 -1.45 5.32
CA CYS A 184 24.01 -1.63 6.58
C CYS A 184 25.01 -1.67 7.74
N ILE A 185 24.67 -1.07 8.85
CA ILE A 185 25.40 -1.16 10.10
C ILE A 185 24.54 -1.96 11.04
N LEU A 186 24.98 -3.19 11.34
CA LEU A 186 24.34 -4.07 12.32
C LEU A 186 24.93 -3.81 13.70
N GLN A 187 24.08 -3.82 14.70
CA GLN A 187 24.41 -3.73 16.13
C GLN A 187 23.87 -4.97 16.84
N ASN A 188 24.61 -5.61 17.72
CA ASN A 188 24.27 -6.92 18.30
C ASN A 188 23.41 -6.87 19.58
N GLY A 189 22.90 -5.71 19.94
CA GLY A 189 22.04 -5.51 21.11
C GLY A 189 21.45 -4.11 21.13
N PRO A 190 20.48 -3.87 22.00
CA PRO A 190 19.92 -2.54 22.18
C PRO A 190 20.96 -1.57 22.77
N GLU A 191 20.72 -0.28 22.61
CA GLU A 191 21.51 0.80 23.22
C GLU A 191 20.49 1.66 23.98
N THR A 192 20.12 1.19 25.16
CA THR A 192 19.07 1.76 26.02
C THR A 192 19.64 2.54 27.19
N ASP A 193 20.86 2.19 27.61
CA ASP A 193 21.62 2.85 28.67
C ASP A 193 22.86 3.51 28.06
N PRO A 194 23.30 4.69 28.57
CA PRO A 194 24.58 5.31 28.16
C PRO A 194 25.81 4.41 28.39
N GLU A 195 25.71 3.43 29.26
CA GLU A 195 26.79 2.46 29.54
C GLU A 195 26.77 1.28 28.55
N ASP A 196 25.72 1.10 27.77
CA ASP A 196 25.64 0.06 26.76
C ASP A 196 26.72 0.26 25.68
N SER A 197 27.46 -0.78 25.40
CA SER A 197 28.53 -0.77 24.39
C SER A 197 28.37 -1.91 23.39
N PRO A 198 27.29 -1.95 22.64
CA PRO A 198 27.04 -3.01 21.67
C PRO A 198 28.09 -2.97 20.55
N THR A 199 28.48 -4.15 20.09
CA THR A 199 29.42 -4.25 18.98
C THR A 199 28.68 -3.96 17.66
N ARG A 200 29.38 -3.25 16.77
CA ARG A 200 28.85 -2.87 15.46
C ARG A 200 29.67 -3.49 14.34
N GLU A 201 28.96 -3.95 13.31
CA GLU A 201 29.57 -4.47 12.10
C GLU A 201 28.97 -3.81 10.86
N ARG A 202 29.85 -3.50 9.91
CA ARG A 202 29.44 -2.99 8.59
C ARG A 202 29.16 -4.14 7.64
N PHE A 203 28.05 -4.05 6.92
CA PHE A 203 27.65 -4.95 5.86
C PHE A 203 27.56 -4.16 4.55
N LEU A 204 27.98 -4.78 3.46
CA LEU A 204 27.88 -4.23 2.12
C LEU A 204 27.00 -5.13 1.24
N SER A 205 26.40 -4.55 0.22
CA SER A 205 25.65 -5.32 -0.78
C SER A 205 26.48 -6.47 -1.37
N ARG A 206 25.81 -7.60 -1.59
CA ARG A 206 26.30 -8.72 -2.38
C ARG A 206 25.21 -9.12 -3.37
N ILE A 207 25.45 -8.81 -4.64
CA ILE A 207 24.52 -9.07 -5.72
C ILE A 207 24.56 -10.57 -6.05
N LYS A 208 23.40 -11.24 -5.98
CA LYS A 208 23.25 -12.65 -6.35
C LYS A 208 22.73 -12.82 -7.77
N LYS A 209 21.85 -11.89 -8.20
CA LYS A 209 21.22 -11.95 -9.51
C LYS A 209 20.94 -10.57 -10.06
N VAL A 210 21.16 -10.39 -11.37
CA VAL A 210 20.77 -9.20 -12.14
C VAL A 210 19.84 -9.65 -13.27
N THR A 211 18.75 -8.92 -13.46
CA THR A 211 17.76 -9.23 -14.50
C THR A 211 17.33 -7.94 -15.20
N ALA A 212 17.49 -7.87 -16.51
CA ALA A 212 16.86 -6.82 -17.31
C ALA A 212 15.38 -7.18 -17.50
N GLU A 213 14.49 -6.55 -16.74
CA GLU A 213 13.04 -6.82 -16.79
C GLU A 213 12.40 -6.13 -18.01
N GLN A 214 12.96 -4.97 -18.42
CA GLN A 214 12.60 -4.27 -19.65
C GLN A 214 13.86 -3.66 -20.28
N THR A 215 13.90 -3.59 -21.62
CA THR A 215 15.10 -3.21 -22.37
C THR A 215 14.90 -2.06 -23.38
N GLY A 216 13.86 -1.28 -23.21
CA GLY A 216 13.62 -0.13 -24.10
C GLY A 216 12.51 -0.37 -25.13
N PRO A 217 12.29 0.55 -26.09
CA PRO A 217 13.18 1.65 -26.50
C PRO A 217 13.07 2.95 -25.67
N VAL A 218 12.02 3.10 -24.84
CA VAL A 218 11.81 4.34 -24.05
C VAL A 218 12.19 4.15 -22.60
N ARG A 219 11.91 2.97 -22.03
CA ARG A 219 12.22 2.62 -20.64
C ARG A 219 12.99 1.32 -20.55
N ALA A 220 14.01 1.29 -19.70
CA ALA A 220 14.65 0.06 -19.24
C ALA A 220 14.50 -0.09 -17.73
N VAL A 221 14.32 -1.33 -17.27
CA VAL A 221 14.26 -1.68 -15.84
C VAL A 221 15.24 -2.81 -15.59
N VAL A 222 16.18 -2.57 -14.68
CA VAL A 222 17.15 -3.57 -14.23
C VAL A 222 16.93 -3.89 -12.77
N LYS A 223 16.64 -5.15 -12.49
CA LYS A 223 16.41 -5.70 -11.14
C LYS A 223 17.65 -6.39 -10.61
N PHE A 224 17.99 -6.08 -9.37
CA PHE A 224 19.04 -6.71 -8.58
C PHE A 224 18.45 -7.43 -7.39
N GLU A 225 18.89 -8.63 -7.13
CA GLU A 225 18.52 -9.44 -5.97
C GLU A 225 19.80 -9.85 -5.25
N GLY A 226 19.84 -9.68 -3.94
CA GLY A 226 21.03 -9.94 -3.15
C GLY A 226 20.80 -9.88 -1.65
N THR A 227 21.89 -9.91 -0.90
CA THR A 227 21.95 -9.79 0.56
C THR A 227 23.00 -8.78 0.97
N HIS A 228 22.94 -8.29 2.19
CA HIS A 228 24.06 -7.58 2.80
C HIS A 228 25.04 -8.61 3.39
N LYS A 229 26.33 -8.47 3.09
CA LYS A 229 27.40 -9.34 3.57
C LYS A 229 28.27 -8.62 4.59
N GLY A 230 28.43 -9.23 5.75
CA GLY A 230 29.27 -8.74 6.83
C GLY A 230 30.74 -8.68 6.41
N VAL A 231 31.37 -7.53 6.63
CA VAL A 231 32.77 -7.30 6.26
C VAL A 231 33.71 -8.13 7.12
N LYS A 232 33.36 -8.34 8.39
CA LYS A 232 34.18 -9.13 9.34
C LYS A 232 33.66 -10.56 9.48
N SER A 233 32.36 -10.73 9.71
CA SER A 233 31.73 -12.04 9.95
C SER A 233 31.56 -12.87 8.68
N GLY A 234 31.46 -12.23 7.52
CA GLY A 234 31.07 -12.89 6.28
C GLY A 234 29.62 -13.35 6.23
N ARG A 235 28.81 -13.06 7.28
CA ARG A 235 27.39 -13.40 7.36
C ARG A 235 26.62 -12.73 6.21
N ASP A 236 25.77 -13.49 5.50
CA ASP A 236 24.75 -12.93 4.60
C ASP A 236 23.50 -12.63 5.42
N TRP A 237 22.96 -11.43 5.25
CA TRP A 237 21.80 -10.95 6.02
C TRP A 237 21.04 -9.85 5.28
N LEU A 238 19.81 -9.57 5.70
CA LEU A 238 18.96 -8.51 5.24
C LEU A 238 18.85 -8.51 3.70
N PRO A 239 18.15 -9.51 3.11
CA PRO A 239 17.96 -9.60 1.67
C PRO A 239 17.33 -8.34 1.13
N PHE A 240 17.74 -7.97 -0.08
CA PHE A 240 17.24 -6.80 -0.77
C PHE A 240 16.85 -7.09 -2.21
N THR A 241 15.97 -6.22 -2.72
CA THR A 241 15.71 -6.05 -4.14
C THR A 241 15.91 -4.59 -4.50
N VAL A 242 16.71 -4.33 -5.53
CA VAL A 242 16.86 -2.98 -6.11
C VAL A 242 16.36 -3.01 -7.54
N ARG A 243 15.64 -1.97 -7.98
CA ARG A 243 15.34 -1.71 -9.39
C ARG A 243 15.85 -0.35 -9.77
N LEU A 244 16.57 -0.30 -10.88
CA LEU A 244 16.96 0.94 -11.55
C LEU A 244 16.09 1.14 -12.78
N TYR A 245 15.55 2.35 -12.90
CA TYR A 245 14.70 2.78 -14.01
C TYR A 245 15.42 3.83 -14.82
N PHE A 246 15.55 3.56 -16.11
CA PHE A 246 16.19 4.42 -17.08
C PHE A 246 15.19 4.82 -18.14
N TYR A 247 15.25 6.07 -18.60
CA TYR A 247 14.39 6.57 -19.65
C TYR A 247 15.21 7.19 -20.78
N SER A 248 14.73 7.05 -22.01
CA SER A 248 15.39 7.55 -23.22
C SER A 248 15.68 9.05 -23.13
N GLY A 249 16.92 9.43 -23.44
CA GLY A 249 17.38 10.83 -23.42
C GLY A 249 17.54 11.44 -22.01
N GLN A 250 17.32 10.65 -20.92
CA GLN A 250 17.42 11.15 -19.56
C GLN A 250 18.75 10.77 -18.91
N THR A 251 19.29 11.70 -18.09
CA THR A 251 20.41 11.41 -17.20
C THR A 251 19.94 10.95 -15.82
N ALA A 252 18.72 11.32 -15.42
CA ALA A 252 18.13 10.93 -14.15
C ALA A 252 17.82 9.42 -14.10
N VAL A 253 18.17 8.79 -12.98
CA VAL A 253 17.93 7.36 -12.73
C VAL A 253 17.13 7.21 -11.45
N ARG A 254 15.95 6.60 -11.54
CA ARG A 254 15.14 6.25 -10.35
C ARG A 254 15.61 4.92 -9.81
N MET A 255 15.82 4.84 -8.50
CA MET A 255 16.17 3.63 -7.77
C MET A 255 15.04 3.30 -6.79
N VAL A 256 14.52 2.09 -6.85
CA VAL A 256 13.57 1.53 -5.88
C VAL A 256 14.30 0.43 -5.11
N HIS A 257 14.48 0.64 -3.82
CA HIS A 257 15.23 -0.24 -2.92
C HIS A 257 14.29 -0.83 -1.88
N THR A 258 14.20 -2.15 -1.84
CA THR A 258 13.42 -2.90 -0.86
C THR A 258 14.34 -3.75 -0.01
N ILE A 259 14.18 -3.71 1.31
CA ILE A 259 14.75 -4.68 2.25
C ILE A 259 13.66 -5.60 2.76
N THR A 260 14.06 -6.81 3.17
CA THR A 260 13.21 -7.73 3.93
C THR A 260 13.98 -8.17 5.17
N PHE A 261 13.36 -8.06 6.34
CA PHE A 261 13.99 -8.46 7.58
C PHE A 261 14.00 -9.98 7.71
N ASP A 262 15.18 -10.58 7.79
CA ASP A 262 15.41 -12.03 7.96
C ASP A 262 16.28 -12.34 9.19
N GLY A 263 16.41 -11.37 10.11
CA GLY A 263 17.22 -11.48 11.33
C GLY A 263 16.46 -12.07 12.52
N ASP A 264 17.20 -12.21 13.59
CA ASP A 264 16.67 -12.47 14.93
C ASP A 264 16.36 -11.12 15.58
N GLN A 265 15.09 -10.81 15.77
CA GLN A 265 14.66 -9.51 16.33
C GLN A 265 15.22 -9.22 17.72
N GLU A 266 15.63 -10.25 18.48
CA GLU A 266 16.22 -10.08 19.83
C GLU A 266 17.72 -9.75 19.79
N LYS A 267 18.39 -9.92 18.63
CA LYS A 267 19.84 -9.79 18.50
C LYS A 267 20.28 -8.85 17.38
N ASP A 268 19.46 -8.67 16.37
CA ASP A 268 19.85 -7.97 15.16
C ASP A 268 19.18 -6.59 15.08
N PHE A 269 19.92 -5.56 15.48
CA PHE A 269 19.46 -4.17 15.45
C PHE A 269 20.14 -3.43 14.31
N VAL A 270 19.39 -2.77 13.45
CA VAL A 270 19.94 -1.93 12.39
C VAL A 270 20.27 -0.56 12.95
N ARG A 271 21.56 -0.23 12.98
CA ARG A 271 22.05 1.10 13.39
C ARG A 271 22.04 2.09 12.24
N GLY A 272 22.25 1.60 11.02
CA GLY A 272 22.22 2.42 9.81
C GLY A 272 21.94 1.56 8.58
N LEU A 273 21.15 2.11 7.66
CA LEU A 273 20.82 1.50 6.36
C LEU A 273 20.86 2.59 5.30
N GLY A 274 21.61 2.40 4.22
CA GLY A 274 21.75 3.45 3.22
C GLY A 274 22.30 2.98 1.87
N VAL A 275 22.34 3.94 0.95
CA VAL A 275 22.93 3.80 -0.39
C VAL A 275 24.17 4.68 -0.45
N ARG A 276 25.32 4.07 -0.69
CA ARG A 276 26.61 4.72 -0.80
C ARG A 276 27.00 4.85 -2.26
N LEU A 277 27.37 6.05 -2.67
CA LEU A 277 27.73 6.43 -4.04
C LEU A 277 29.10 7.10 -4.03
N GLU A 278 29.96 6.68 -4.92
CA GLU A 278 31.24 7.32 -5.15
C GLU A 278 31.09 8.41 -6.19
N VAL A 279 31.58 9.63 -5.93
CA VAL A 279 31.48 10.78 -6.81
C VAL A 279 32.87 11.33 -7.11
N PRO A 280 33.39 11.09 -8.32
CA PRO A 280 34.71 11.60 -8.74
C PRO A 280 34.74 13.14 -8.75
N LEU A 281 35.71 13.73 -8.12
CA LEU A 281 35.97 15.17 -8.06
C LEU A 281 37.33 15.48 -8.71
N ARG A 282 37.36 16.40 -9.67
CA ARG A 282 38.52 16.67 -10.52
C ARG A 282 39.17 18.01 -10.28
N GLU A 283 38.34 18.96 -9.85
CA GLU A 283 38.79 20.33 -9.60
C GLU A 283 39.44 20.46 -8.22
N GLU A 284 40.17 21.56 -8.03
CA GLU A 284 40.72 21.98 -6.77
C GLU A 284 39.60 22.09 -5.70
N PRO A 285 39.88 21.84 -4.41
CA PRO A 285 38.88 21.88 -3.36
C PRO A 285 38.02 23.17 -3.35
N ARG A 286 38.61 24.33 -3.60
CA ARG A 286 37.87 25.62 -3.68
C ARG A 286 36.80 25.69 -4.75
N ASN A 287 36.89 24.84 -5.78
CA ASN A 287 35.94 24.75 -6.89
C ASN A 287 34.88 23.66 -6.66
N ARG A 288 34.93 22.99 -5.52
CA ARG A 288 34.00 21.95 -5.11
C ARG A 288 32.92 22.51 -4.20
N THR A 289 31.76 21.91 -4.22
CA THR A 289 30.58 22.38 -3.46
C THR A 289 29.76 21.21 -2.97
N VAL A 290 29.28 21.32 -1.73
CA VAL A 290 28.23 20.48 -1.16
C VAL A 290 26.99 21.32 -0.97
N ARG A 291 25.81 20.76 -1.28
CA ARG A 291 24.52 21.41 -1.11
C ARG A 291 23.50 20.48 -0.50
N PHE A 292 22.60 21.04 0.32
CA PHE A 292 21.40 20.38 0.79
C PHE A 292 20.20 21.29 0.62
N VAL A 293 19.05 20.74 0.21
CA VAL A 293 17.79 21.49 0.12
C VAL A 293 16.99 21.23 1.40
N GLY A 294 16.84 22.28 2.18
CA GLY A 294 16.09 22.26 3.43
C GLY A 294 14.60 22.47 3.26
N SER A 295 13.99 23.13 4.23
CA SER A 295 12.56 23.47 4.20
C SER A 295 12.26 24.52 3.13
N ASP A 296 11.09 24.43 2.52
CA ASP A 296 10.52 25.48 1.63
C ASP A 296 11.45 25.95 0.50
N GLY A 297 12.26 25.04 -0.04
CA GLY A 297 13.21 25.35 -1.11
C GLY A 297 14.43 26.15 -0.66
N GLY A 298 14.68 26.26 0.64
CA GLY A 298 15.92 26.81 1.19
C GLY A 298 17.11 25.92 0.80
N VAL A 299 18.12 26.51 0.14
CA VAL A 299 19.33 25.79 -0.26
C VAL A 299 20.50 26.20 0.62
N TRP A 300 20.96 25.28 1.43
CA TRP A 300 22.25 25.41 2.08
C TRP A 300 23.36 24.99 1.10
N SER A 301 24.41 25.76 0.97
CA SER A 301 25.51 25.51 0.04
C SER A 301 26.83 25.95 0.68
N GLU A 302 27.81 25.05 0.66
CA GLU A 302 29.15 25.32 1.18
C GLU A 302 30.19 24.98 0.13
N PRO A 303 30.96 25.94 -0.37
CA PRO A 303 32.18 25.67 -1.10
C PRO A 303 33.27 25.17 -0.14
N LEU A 304 34.16 24.28 -0.63
CA LEU A 304 35.24 23.77 0.19
C LEU A 304 36.37 24.78 0.28
N GLN A 305 36.29 25.58 1.34
CA GLN A 305 37.30 26.62 1.59
C GLN A 305 38.06 26.31 2.87
N PRO A 306 39.35 26.77 2.97
CA PRO A 306 40.10 26.68 4.20
C PRO A 306 39.42 27.45 5.34
N GLY A 307 39.33 26.84 6.52
CA GLY A 307 38.82 27.52 7.71
C GLY A 307 39.81 28.65 8.10
N GLY A 308 39.41 29.90 7.93
CA GLY A 308 40.25 31.08 8.21
C GLY A 308 40.79 31.79 6.98
N GLY A 309 40.32 31.42 5.78
CA GLY A 309 40.81 31.97 4.51
C GLY A 309 40.35 33.39 4.14
N SER A 310 39.56 34.08 4.98
CA SER A 310 39.04 35.41 4.66
C SER A 310 40.15 36.45 4.39
N VAL A 311 41.23 36.43 5.14
CA VAL A 311 42.31 37.41 4.96
C VAL A 311 43.08 37.20 3.64
N ALA A 312 43.30 35.96 3.23
CA ALA A 312 44.00 35.69 1.97
C ALA A 312 43.11 36.03 0.74
N GLN A 313 41.81 35.95 0.87
CA GLN A 313 40.87 36.39 -0.17
C GLN A 313 40.77 37.89 -0.34
N GLU A 314 40.86 38.64 0.76
CA GLU A 314 40.80 40.10 0.72
C GLU A 314 42.11 40.75 0.23
N THR A 315 43.23 40.17 0.54
CA THR A 315 44.57 40.73 0.21
C THR A 315 45.19 40.16 -1.07
N GLY A 316 44.64 39.02 -1.58
CA GLY A 316 45.27 38.33 -2.72
C GLY A 316 46.61 37.63 -2.41
N GLU A 317 47.10 37.73 -1.16
CA GLU A 317 48.30 37.13 -0.72
C GLU A 317 48.10 35.64 -0.33
N PRO A 318 49.05 34.74 -0.67
CA PRO A 318 48.95 33.38 -0.19
C PRO A 318 48.98 33.39 1.36
N PHE A 319 48.02 32.68 1.98
CA PHE A 319 47.98 32.56 3.42
C PHE A 319 49.19 31.78 3.91
N THR A 320 50.26 32.48 4.27
CA THR A 320 51.53 31.93 4.74
C THR A 320 51.59 31.72 6.25
N GLY A 321 50.58 32.20 6.97
CA GLY A 321 50.53 32.12 8.43
C GLY A 321 49.94 30.79 8.92
N ARG A 322 50.75 30.05 9.67
CA ARG A 322 50.36 28.85 10.42
C ARG A 322 50.35 27.50 9.67
N GLY A 323 51.17 27.34 8.63
CA GLY A 323 51.63 26.05 8.10
C GLY A 323 50.58 24.96 7.93
N GLU A 324 50.79 23.83 8.58
CA GLU A 324 49.93 22.66 8.52
C GLU A 324 48.47 22.92 8.96
N PHE A 325 48.21 23.88 9.84
CA PHE A 325 46.84 24.17 10.31
C PHE A 325 45.97 24.74 9.19
N ALA A 326 46.48 25.64 8.38
CA ALA A 326 45.72 26.21 7.28
C ALA A 326 45.44 25.19 6.17
N GLN A 327 46.40 24.26 5.95
CA GLN A 327 46.22 23.18 4.95
C GLN A 327 45.27 22.10 5.43
N ASN A 328 45.14 21.88 6.74
CA ASN A 328 44.33 20.81 7.33
C ASN A 328 42.94 21.27 7.78
N ALA A 329 42.65 22.57 7.73
CA ALA A 329 41.37 23.13 8.17
C ALA A 329 40.38 23.34 7.02
N ILE A 330 40.37 22.46 6.02
CA ILE A 330 39.36 22.46 4.94
C ILE A 330 38.21 21.55 5.34
N TRP A 331 36.96 22.00 5.11
CA TRP A 331 35.78 21.19 5.36
C TRP A 331 35.78 19.96 4.44
N ASP A 332 35.72 18.76 5.02
CA ASP A 332 35.82 17.49 4.31
C ASP A 332 34.53 16.65 4.37
N ASP A 333 33.86 16.65 5.52
CA ASP A 333 32.66 15.88 5.75
C ASP A 333 31.48 16.81 6.09
N PHE A 334 30.31 16.47 5.53
CA PHE A 334 29.06 17.21 5.70
C PHE A 334 27.91 16.24 5.88
N LYS A 335 26.95 16.57 6.72
CA LYS A 335 25.73 15.79 6.84
C LYS A 335 24.51 16.64 7.14
N LEU A 336 23.38 16.20 6.61
CA LEU A 336 22.04 16.60 6.99
C LEU A 336 21.39 15.41 7.69
N ALA A 337 20.97 15.58 8.95
CA ALA A 337 20.29 14.57 9.73
C ALA A 337 18.86 15.00 10.04
N GLN A 338 17.88 14.15 9.73
CA GLN A 338 16.43 14.32 10.01
C GLN A 338 16.00 13.23 11.00
N PRO A 339 16.24 13.40 12.33
CA PRO A 339 15.95 12.37 13.32
C PRO A 339 14.47 12.23 13.67
N ASN A 340 13.66 13.23 13.35
CA ASN A 340 12.22 13.28 13.61
C ASN A 340 11.55 14.21 12.59
N PRO A 341 10.20 14.27 12.49
CA PRO A 341 9.52 15.06 11.46
C PRO A 341 9.46 16.58 11.78
N GLU A 342 10.01 17.01 12.89
CA GLU A 342 9.93 18.41 13.36
C GLU A 342 11.26 19.15 13.29
N GLY A 343 12.37 18.45 13.01
CA GLY A 343 13.66 19.12 12.93
C GLY A 343 14.73 18.35 12.18
N PHE A 344 15.51 19.09 11.36
CA PHE A 344 16.76 18.59 10.82
C PHE A 344 17.91 19.52 11.20
N THR A 345 19.13 18.98 11.17
CA THR A 345 20.36 19.75 11.35
C THR A 345 21.33 19.49 10.21
N ILE A 346 22.11 20.52 9.85
CA ILE A 346 23.24 20.38 8.94
C ILE A 346 24.50 20.64 9.77
N THR A 347 25.43 19.69 9.71
CA THR A 347 26.71 19.77 10.40
C THR A 347 27.87 19.50 9.44
N LYS A 348 29.06 19.99 9.78
CA LYS A 348 30.28 19.81 8.99
C LYS A 348 31.49 19.58 9.89
N ARG A 349 32.56 18.99 9.36
CA ARG A 349 33.84 18.82 10.03
C ARG A 349 35.01 18.75 9.06
N THR A 350 36.21 18.97 9.54
CA THR A 350 37.42 18.99 8.69
C THR A 350 38.05 17.63 8.45
N ASN A 351 37.84 16.67 9.37
CA ASN A 351 38.33 15.29 9.23
C ASN A 351 37.60 14.35 10.20
N PRO A 352 37.70 13.01 10.05
CA PRO A 352 36.98 12.05 10.87
C PRO A 352 37.29 12.10 12.38
N LYS A 353 38.37 12.73 12.81
CA LYS A 353 38.78 12.90 14.20
C LYS A 353 38.32 14.21 14.84
N SER A 354 37.87 15.17 14.02
CA SER A 354 37.33 16.44 14.51
C SER A 354 35.85 16.34 14.87
N THR A 355 35.42 17.22 15.78
CA THR A 355 34.01 17.30 16.16
C THR A 355 33.14 17.82 15.00
N TRP A 356 31.90 17.44 15.01
CA TRP A 356 30.89 18.00 14.10
C TRP A 356 30.47 19.40 14.58
N LEU A 357 30.58 20.38 13.70
CA LEU A 357 30.15 21.75 13.95
C LEU A 357 28.79 22.01 13.32
N HIS A 358 27.90 22.64 14.08
CA HIS A 358 26.59 23.03 13.58
C HIS A 358 26.71 24.12 12.50
N SER A 359 25.99 23.99 11.41
CA SER A 359 25.97 24.95 10.29
C SER A 359 24.58 25.52 10.01
N ALA A 360 23.55 24.69 10.02
CA ALA A 360 22.19 25.11 9.79
C ALA A 360 21.19 24.13 10.41
N ALA A 361 19.95 24.57 10.53
CA ALA A 361 18.82 23.74 10.96
C ALA A 361 17.54 24.20 10.28
N GLY A 362 16.53 23.34 10.33
CA GLY A 362 15.19 23.62 9.84
C GLY A 362 14.20 22.54 10.26
N LYS A 363 12.96 22.60 9.75
CA LYS A 363 11.90 21.70 10.20
C LYS A 363 11.89 20.37 9.41
N ARG A 364 11.68 20.45 8.10
CA ARG A 364 11.45 19.29 7.22
C ARG A 364 12.30 19.42 5.96
N ALA A 365 13.40 18.71 5.87
CA ALA A 365 14.25 18.77 4.69
C ALA A 365 13.60 18.05 3.52
N SER A 366 13.85 18.55 2.30
CA SER A 366 13.31 17.95 1.07
C SER A 366 13.87 16.54 0.78
N GLY A 367 15.01 16.19 1.39
CA GLY A 367 15.71 14.94 1.09
C GLY A 367 16.61 15.01 -0.14
N PHE A 368 16.98 16.21 -0.57
CA PHE A 368 17.92 16.41 -1.68
C PHE A 368 19.30 16.87 -1.18
N GLY A 369 20.33 16.24 -1.73
CA GLY A 369 21.71 16.65 -1.55
C GLY A 369 22.49 16.59 -2.86
N PHE A 370 23.56 17.38 -2.97
CA PHE A 370 24.45 17.43 -4.11
C PHE A 370 25.91 17.52 -3.64
N VAL A 371 26.79 16.83 -4.35
CA VAL A 371 28.24 17.03 -4.27
C VAL A 371 28.85 17.04 -5.67
N GLY A 372 29.76 17.96 -5.91
CA GLY A 372 30.41 18.10 -7.20
C GLY A 372 31.40 19.25 -7.25
N ASP A 373 31.91 19.49 -8.45
CA ASP A 373 32.82 20.57 -8.82
C ASP A 373 32.36 21.31 -10.08
N LEU A 374 33.16 22.23 -10.61
CA LEU A 374 32.81 23.00 -11.81
C LEU A 374 32.64 22.12 -13.07
N THR A 375 33.07 20.87 -13.04
CA THR A 375 32.89 19.92 -14.14
C THR A 375 31.65 19.05 -14.01
N GLY A 376 30.87 19.19 -12.92
CA GLY A 376 29.66 18.45 -12.65
C GLY A 376 29.67 17.74 -11.30
N GLY A 377 28.80 16.76 -11.13
CA GLY A 377 28.66 16.01 -9.87
C GLY A 377 27.36 15.23 -9.83
N LEU A 378 26.96 14.83 -8.62
CA LEU A 378 25.78 14.02 -8.37
C LEU A 378 24.81 14.72 -7.43
N GLY A 379 23.57 14.89 -7.89
CA GLY A 379 22.42 15.15 -7.02
C GLY A 379 21.71 13.86 -6.67
N VAL A 380 21.21 13.75 -5.43
CA VAL A 380 20.41 12.62 -4.96
C VAL A 380 19.19 13.16 -4.25
N SER A 381 18.00 12.68 -4.65
CA SER A 381 16.75 12.95 -3.94
C SER A 381 16.20 11.66 -3.34
N VAL A 382 15.75 11.71 -2.09
CA VAL A 382 15.07 10.61 -1.39
C VAL A 382 13.62 10.98 -1.22
N LYS A 383 12.71 10.17 -1.78
CA LYS A 383 11.27 10.35 -1.66
C LYS A 383 10.80 10.10 -0.22
N ASN A 384 9.88 10.92 0.27
CA ASN A 384 9.34 10.85 1.63
C ASN A 384 10.43 10.90 2.72
N PHE A 385 11.47 11.68 2.51
CA PHE A 385 12.67 11.73 3.36
C PHE A 385 12.36 12.02 4.82
N TRP A 386 11.74 13.17 5.12
CA TRP A 386 11.41 13.55 6.48
C TRP A 386 10.24 12.74 7.06
N GLN A 387 9.32 12.26 6.19
CA GLN A 387 8.20 11.43 6.60
C GLN A 387 8.68 10.05 7.10
N SER A 388 9.75 9.52 6.50
CA SER A 388 10.31 8.19 6.82
C SER A 388 11.52 8.29 7.75
N TYR A 389 11.52 9.26 8.66
CA TYR A 389 12.60 9.40 9.64
C TYR A 389 12.83 8.10 10.45
N PRO A 390 14.05 7.92 11.03
CA PRO A 390 15.24 8.76 10.96
C PRO A 390 15.95 8.62 9.62
N ALA A 391 16.18 9.72 8.93
CA ALA A 391 16.82 9.75 7.61
C ALA A 391 18.01 10.71 7.61
N GLY A 392 18.90 10.58 6.63
CA GLY A 392 20.06 11.46 6.54
C GLY A 392 20.70 11.49 5.16
N LEU A 393 21.41 12.56 4.87
CA LEU A 393 22.27 12.69 3.70
C LEU A 393 23.66 13.04 4.20
N GLU A 394 24.68 12.31 3.76
CA GLU A 394 26.04 12.51 4.22
C GLU A 394 26.99 12.57 3.03
N VAL A 395 27.90 13.50 3.04
CA VAL A 395 29.04 13.62 2.10
C VAL A 395 30.31 13.50 2.90
N ARG A 396 31.17 12.56 2.54
CA ARG A 396 32.49 12.35 3.13
C ARG A 396 33.59 12.52 2.11
N HIS A 397 34.77 12.87 2.57
CA HIS A 397 35.96 12.95 1.73
C HIS A 397 35.85 13.92 0.56
N ALA A 398 35.13 15.02 0.75
CA ALA A 398 34.91 16.02 -0.31
C ALA A 398 36.23 16.69 -0.77
N THR A 399 37.31 16.64 0.03
CA THR A 399 38.64 17.13 -0.35
C THR A 399 39.46 16.13 -1.17
N LYS A 400 39.01 14.84 -1.23
CA LYS A 400 39.72 13.76 -1.93
C LYS A 400 39.37 13.71 -3.42
N PRO A 401 40.09 12.92 -4.26
CA PRO A 401 39.77 12.76 -5.67
C PRO A 401 38.37 12.17 -5.92
N ALA A 402 37.77 11.51 -4.93
CA ALA A 402 36.38 11.06 -4.96
C ALA A 402 35.74 11.28 -3.59
N ALA A 403 34.57 11.89 -3.59
CA ALA A 403 33.71 11.96 -2.42
C ALA A 403 32.84 10.72 -2.29
N GLU A 404 32.41 10.41 -1.08
CA GLU A 404 31.35 9.45 -0.79
C GLU A 404 30.06 10.20 -0.50
N PHE A 405 29.01 9.99 -1.28
CA PHE A 405 27.66 10.43 -0.96
C PHE A 405 26.89 9.25 -0.38
N ILE A 406 26.33 9.39 0.82
CA ILE A 406 25.53 8.36 1.46
C ILE A 406 24.11 8.90 1.71
N ALA A 407 23.13 8.27 1.08
CA ALA A 407 21.73 8.50 1.41
C ALA A 407 21.31 7.47 2.46
N TRP A 408 21.20 7.92 3.71
CA TRP A 408 20.74 7.11 4.83
C TRP A 408 19.21 7.00 4.82
N LEU A 409 18.71 5.81 4.52
CA LEU A 409 17.29 5.45 4.60
C LEU A 409 16.85 5.20 6.04
N TRP A 410 17.77 4.72 6.86
CA TRP A 410 17.75 4.74 8.31
C TRP A 410 19.06 5.34 8.77
N SER A 411 18.98 6.53 9.36
CA SER A 411 20.19 7.26 9.75
C SER A 411 20.83 6.74 11.03
N PRO A 412 22.15 6.55 11.05
CA PRO A 412 22.88 6.22 12.29
C PRO A 412 22.86 7.35 13.33
N ASP A 413 22.40 8.55 12.98
CA ASP A 413 22.20 9.67 13.92
C ASP A 413 20.88 9.56 14.70
N GLY A 414 19.99 8.66 14.30
CA GLY A 414 18.76 8.31 15.02
C GLY A 414 18.96 7.14 15.99
N PRO A 415 17.89 6.65 16.63
CA PRO A 415 17.95 5.41 17.43
C PRO A 415 18.22 4.19 16.53
N GLN A 416 18.66 3.09 17.13
CA GLN A 416 18.72 1.81 16.43
C GLN A 416 17.30 1.35 16.03
N MET A 417 17.20 0.66 14.91
CA MET A 417 15.95 0.02 14.50
C MET A 417 15.70 -1.21 15.37
N ASP A 418 14.72 -1.13 16.23
CA ASP A 418 14.30 -2.19 17.13
C ASP A 418 13.07 -2.90 16.56
N MET A 419 13.21 -4.19 16.25
CA MET A 419 12.16 -5.00 15.63
C MET A 419 11.42 -5.89 16.64
N ARG A 420 11.75 -5.78 17.94
CA ARG A 420 11.11 -6.59 18.98
C ARG A 420 9.64 -6.23 19.17
N HIS A 421 8.87 -7.21 19.62
CA HIS A 421 7.54 -6.94 20.14
C HIS A 421 7.66 -6.21 21.49
N TYR A 422 6.69 -5.32 21.78
CA TYR A 422 6.68 -4.54 23.04
C TYR A 422 6.48 -5.42 24.29
N ASP A 423 5.94 -6.63 24.11
CA ASP A 423 5.76 -7.60 25.16
C ASP A 423 5.97 -9.02 24.60
N LEU A 424 6.62 -9.88 25.39
CA LEU A 424 6.91 -11.27 25.04
C LEU A 424 6.01 -12.27 25.77
N VAL A 425 5.19 -11.81 26.71
CA VAL A 425 4.31 -12.64 27.55
C VAL A 425 2.87 -12.36 27.20
N ALA A 426 2.11 -13.43 26.94
CA ALA A 426 0.68 -13.33 26.71
C ALA A 426 -0.06 -12.91 27.98
N HIS A 427 -0.99 -11.96 27.83
CA HIS A 427 -1.77 -11.42 28.94
C HIS A 427 -3.08 -12.17 29.20
N GLY A 428 -3.37 -13.19 28.41
CA GLY A 428 -4.60 -13.99 28.55
C GLY A 428 -5.86 -13.21 28.15
N LEU A 429 -5.74 -12.31 27.19
CA LEU A 429 -6.89 -11.56 26.67
C LEU A 429 -7.92 -12.50 26.04
N ALA A 430 -9.20 -12.19 26.17
CA ALA A 430 -10.29 -13.01 25.59
C ALA A 430 -10.20 -13.09 24.05
N ALA A 431 -9.66 -12.06 23.41
CA ALA A 431 -9.31 -12.06 21.99
C ALA A 431 -7.86 -12.49 21.83
N SER A 432 -7.53 -13.70 22.25
CA SER A 432 -6.17 -14.22 22.37
C SER A 432 -5.34 -14.19 21.08
N TYR A 433 -5.96 -14.13 19.91
CA TYR A 433 -5.27 -13.93 18.63
C TYR A 433 -4.73 -12.51 18.44
N GLU A 434 -5.12 -11.55 19.25
CA GLU A 434 -4.57 -10.18 19.29
C GLU A 434 -3.45 -10.05 20.35
N ASP A 435 -3.32 -11.03 21.22
CA ASP A 435 -2.30 -11.10 22.24
C ASP A 435 -1.02 -11.77 21.70
N VAL A 436 0.05 -11.66 22.45
CA VAL A 436 1.31 -12.33 22.11
C VAL A 436 1.11 -13.85 22.06
N GLN A 437 1.55 -14.46 20.97
CA GLN A 437 1.57 -15.91 20.81
C GLN A 437 2.99 -16.35 20.44
N PRO A 438 3.55 -17.37 21.09
CA PRO A 438 4.88 -17.87 20.80
C PRO A 438 5.11 -18.13 19.30
N GLY A 439 6.13 -17.52 18.73
CA GLY A 439 6.49 -17.64 17.31
C GLY A 439 5.59 -16.91 16.32
N MET A 440 4.54 -16.21 16.77
CA MET A 440 3.63 -15.46 15.90
C MET A 440 3.92 -13.96 15.86
N SER A 441 4.39 -13.38 16.98
CA SER A 441 4.80 -11.97 17.05
C SER A 441 6.25 -11.84 16.56
N THR A 442 6.42 -11.78 15.23
CA THR A 442 7.75 -11.77 14.60
C THR A 442 7.84 -10.77 13.47
N ALA A 443 9.00 -10.11 13.38
CA ALA A 443 9.36 -9.25 12.27
C ALA A 443 9.97 -10.02 11.08
N TYR A 444 10.25 -11.32 11.22
CA TYR A 444 10.89 -12.12 10.19
C TYR A 444 10.00 -12.23 8.95
N GLY A 445 10.40 -11.55 7.87
CA GLY A 445 9.68 -11.52 6.59
C GLY A 445 9.00 -10.19 6.27
N VAL A 446 8.93 -9.22 7.19
CA VAL A 446 8.42 -7.87 6.87
C VAL A 446 9.40 -7.12 5.99
N SER A 447 8.88 -6.25 5.13
CA SER A 447 9.68 -5.51 4.15
C SER A 447 9.47 -4.01 4.26
N ARG A 448 10.38 -3.23 3.69
CA ARG A 448 10.20 -1.80 3.47
C ARG A 448 10.89 -1.35 2.20
N THR A 449 10.19 -0.54 1.41
CA THR A 449 10.71 0.05 0.18
C THR A 449 10.98 1.54 0.35
N SER A 450 12.13 1.97 -0.13
CA SER A 450 12.54 3.36 -0.24
C SER A 450 12.83 3.70 -1.71
N GLU A 451 12.59 4.94 -2.11
CA GLU A 451 12.79 5.40 -3.47
C GLU A 451 13.75 6.59 -3.50
N LEU A 452 14.69 6.55 -4.44
CA LEU A 452 15.67 7.61 -4.68
C LEU A 452 15.66 7.98 -6.16
N THR A 453 16.04 9.22 -6.46
CA THR A 453 16.38 9.64 -7.82
C THR A 453 17.79 10.19 -7.84
N LEU A 454 18.62 9.64 -8.71
CA LEU A 454 19.98 10.08 -8.98
C LEU A 454 19.99 11.05 -10.15
N TYR A 455 20.67 12.17 -10.00
CA TYR A 455 20.79 13.22 -11.02
C TYR A 455 22.29 13.43 -11.37
N PRO A 456 22.90 12.56 -12.20
CA PRO A 456 24.24 12.78 -12.70
C PRO A 456 24.30 14.03 -13.59
N ASN A 457 25.25 14.90 -13.34
CA ASN A 457 25.45 16.14 -14.11
C ASN A 457 26.92 16.26 -14.52
N ALA A 458 27.18 16.48 -15.80
CA ALA A 458 28.52 16.56 -16.36
C ALA A 458 28.89 17.95 -16.88
N ALA A 459 28.11 18.96 -16.66
CA ALA A 459 28.32 20.27 -17.28
C ALA A 459 28.85 21.34 -16.29
N SER A 460 28.17 21.54 -15.18
CA SER A 460 28.48 22.59 -14.21
C SER A 460 27.77 22.31 -12.89
N LEU A 461 28.05 23.11 -11.89
CA LEU A 461 27.25 23.08 -10.66
C LEU A 461 25.80 23.45 -10.96
N PRO A 462 24.82 22.71 -10.46
CA PRO A 462 23.42 23.09 -10.63
C PRO A 462 23.16 24.45 -9.99
N THR A 463 22.31 25.25 -10.62
CA THR A 463 21.85 26.50 -9.98
C THR A 463 20.98 26.19 -8.76
N ARG A 464 20.68 27.20 -7.95
CA ARG A 464 19.74 27.05 -6.83
C ARG A 464 18.37 26.57 -7.32
N SER A 465 17.86 27.14 -8.40
CA SER A 465 16.57 26.76 -8.99
C SER A 465 16.59 25.32 -9.50
N THR A 466 17.68 24.88 -10.15
CA THR A 466 17.86 23.49 -10.60
C THR A 466 17.85 22.52 -9.41
N ALA A 467 18.57 22.83 -8.34
CA ALA A 467 18.59 21.97 -7.14
C ALA A 467 17.21 21.85 -6.50
N VAL A 468 16.47 22.94 -6.40
CA VAL A 468 15.09 22.95 -5.88
C VAL A 468 14.16 22.17 -6.80
N ALA A 469 14.27 22.34 -8.12
CA ALA A 469 13.46 21.61 -9.09
C ALA A 469 13.71 20.10 -9.04
N GLN A 470 14.96 19.67 -8.93
CA GLN A 470 15.33 18.26 -8.75
C GLN A 470 14.82 17.69 -7.41
N ALA A 471 14.90 18.48 -6.33
CA ALA A 471 14.36 18.10 -5.03
C ALA A 471 12.84 17.87 -5.11
N GLN A 472 12.10 18.76 -5.74
CA GLN A 472 10.65 18.64 -5.91
C GLN A 472 10.28 17.47 -6.82
N ALA A 473 10.96 17.30 -7.95
CA ALA A 473 10.74 16.18 -8.87
C ALA A 473 11.00 14.81 -8.22
N GLY A 474 11.99 14.74 -7.33
CA GLY A 474 12.28 13.50 -6.58
C GLY A 474 11.28 13.19 -5.47
N THR A 475 10.57 14.18 -4.95
CA THR A 475 9.55 13.99 -3.89
C THR A 475 8.16 13.71 -4.47
N LYS A 476 7.79 14.34 -5.58
CA LYS A 476 6.52 14.15 -6.27
C LYS A 476 6.75 13.53 -7.65
N LEU A 477 6.89 12.21 -7.68
CA LEU A 477 7.06 11.51 -8.95
C LEU A 477 5.88 11.80 -9.89
N PRO A 478 6.15 12.14 -11.16
CA PRO A 478 5.09 12.44 -12.11
C PRO A 478 4.31 11.19 -12.50
N LEU A 479 3.00 11.35 -12.68
CA LEU A 479 2.11 10.32 -13.16
C LEU A 479 1.15 10.93 -14.19
N LEU A 480 0.95 10.23 -15.30
CA LEU A 480 -0.13 10.51 -16.23
C LEU A 480 -1.34 9.63 -15.89
N THR A 481 -2.52 10.23 -15.86
CA THR A 481 -3.76 9.52 -15.55
C THR A 481 -4.86 9.94 -16.51
N ALA A 482 -5.73 9.00 -16.86
CA ALA A 482 -6.97 9.28 -17.55
C ALA A 482 -7.99 9.95 -16.61
N THR A 483 -9.00 10.57 -17.19
CA THR A 483 -10.06 11.23 -16.39
C THR A 483 -10.90 10.21 -15.62
N PRO A 484 -11.48 10.57 -14.46
CA PRO A 484 -12.40 9.71 -13.73
C PRO A 484 -13.54 9.14 -14.56
N ASP A 485 -14.14 9.97 -15.43
CA ASP A 485 -15.21 9.54 -16.35
C ASP A 485 -14.76 8.42 -17.28
N TYR A 486 -13.55 8.56 -17.85
CA TYR A 486 -12.99 7.49 -18.69
C TYR A 486 -12.73 6.23 -17.87
N LEU A 487 -12.07 6.34 -16.72
CA LEU A 487 -11.79 5.19 -15.85
C LEU A 487 -13.09 4.46 -15.47
N HIS A 488 -14.12 5.19 -15.09
CA HIS A 488 -15.45 4.64 -14.77
C HIS A 488 -16.08 3.93 -15.96
N SER A 489 -16.01 4.52 -17.16
CA SER A 489 -16.60 3.96 -18.36
C SER A 489 -16.03 2.59 -18.76
N THR A 490 -14.77 2.31 -18.40
CA THR A 490 -14.09 1.03 -18.71
C THR A 490 -14.59 -0.16 -17.91
N GLY A 491 -15.25 0.08 -16.77
CA GLY A 491 -15.74 -0.98 -15.89
C GLY A 491 -14.69 -1.70 -15.07
N VAL A 492 -13.48 -1.17 -14.95
CA VAL A 492 -12.43 -1.74 -14.10
C VAL A 492 -12.73 -1.53 -12.62
N PHE A 493 -12.22 -2.44 -11.78
CA PHE A 493 -12.37 -2.45 -10.32
C PHE A 493 -13.82 -2.57 -9.81
N GLY A 494 -14.72 -3.16 -10.59
CA GLY A 494 -16.07 -3.48 -10.13
C GLY A 494 -16.99 -2.28 -10.02
N VAL A 495 -17.61 -2.08 -8.87
CA VAL A 495 -18.67 -1.09 -8.63
C VAL A 495 -18.15 0.11 -7.86
N TRP A 496 -18.21 1.27 -8.46
CA TRP A 496 -17.92 2.57 -7.83
C TRP A 496 -18.55 3.71 -8.61
N SER A 497 -18.90 4.81 -7.95
CA SER A 497 -19.63 5.94 -8.54
C SER A 497 -18.71 7.12 -8.85
N LEU A 498 -19.04 7.90 -9.86
CA LEU A 498 -18.53 9.25 -10.04
C LEU A 498 -19.14 10.22 -9.01
N PRO A 499 -18.48 11.35 -8.68
CA PRO A 499 -19.08 12.38 -7.85
C PRO A 499 -20.32 12.98 -8.51
N ASP A 500 -21.42 13.07 -7.77
CA ASP A 500 -22.66 13.67 -8.22
C ASP A 500 -23.23 14.60 -7.15
N ARG A 501 -23.32 15.89 -7.47
CA ARG A 501 -23.88 16.96 -6.60
C ARG A 501 -25.16 17.58 -7.19
N SER A 502 -25.85 16.87 -8.08
CA SER A 502 -27.00 17.38 -8.83
C SER A 502 -28.24 17.63 -7.97
N THR A 503 -28.35 17.00 -6.80
CA THR A 503 -29.46 17.23 -5.85
C THR A 503 -28.91 17.59 -4.47
N PRO A 504 -29.70 18.27 -3.60
CA PRO A 504 -29.31 18.55 -2.22
C PRO A 504 -28.88 17.31 -1.43
N PHE A 505 -29.55 16.17 -1.63
CA PHE A 505 -29.19 14.90 -1.01
C PHE A 505 -27.80 14.45 -1.45
N LYS A 506 -27.57 14.30 -2.75
CA LYS A 506 -26.31 13.85 -3.32
C LYS A 506 -25.15 14.78 -2.92
N LYS A 507 -25.39 16.10 -2.99
CA LYS A 507 -24.40 17.10 -2.54
C LYS A 507 -23.99 16.89 -1.09
N SER A 508 -24.95 16.68 -0.19
CA SER A 508 -24.71 16.43 1.24
C SER A 508 -23.88 15.16 1.47
N ILE A 509 -24.11 14.11 0.69
CA ILE A 509 -23.33 12.87 0.77
C ILE A 509 -21.91 13.07 0.26
N GLU A 510 -21.72 13.74 -0.87
CA GLU A 510 -20.41 14.03 -1.44
C GLU A 510 -19.55 14.93 -0.52
N GLU A 511 -20.17 15.94 0.09
CA GLU A 511 -19.50 16.80 1.10
C GLU A 511 -19.06 15.96 2.31
N GLY A 512 -19.83 14.96 2.69
CA GLY A 512 -19.47 14.04 3.76
C GLY A 512 -18.27 13.17 3.42
N LEU A 513 -18.23 12.62 2.20
CA LEU A 513 -17.07 11.83 1.74
C LEU A 513 -15.80 12.69 1.70
N ASP A 514 -15.90 13.93 1.20
CA ASP A 514 -14.77 14.86 1.17
C ASP A 514 -14.29 15.23 2.59
N ALA A 515 -15.21 15.47 3.51
CA ALA A 515 -14.88 15.85 4.89
C ALA A 515 -14.09 14.75 5.63
N VAL A 516 -14.45 13.49 5.43
CA VAL A 516 -13.73 12.36 6.05
C VAL A 516 -12.32 12.22 5.49
N LEU A 517 -12.14 12.34 4.18
CA LEU A 517 -10.81 12.31 3.57
C LEU A 517 -9.92 13.46 4.09
N ALA A 518 -10.46 14.68 4.10
CA ALA A 518 -9.74 15.86 4.60
C ALA A 518 -9.39 15.71 6.10
N TYR A 519 -10.27 15.10 6.89
CA TYR A 519 -10.00 14.80 8.29
C TYR A 519 -8.79 13.87 8.44
N TYR A 520 -8.73 12.75 7.70
CA TYR A 520 -7.60 11.81 7.80
C TYR A 520 -6.30 12.42 7.29
N GLU A 521 -6.32 13.17 6.19
CA GLU A 521 -5.16 13.91 5.69
C GLU A 521 -4.59 14.85 6.77
N LYS A 522 -5.46 15.54 7.49
CA LYS A 522 -5.08 16.43 8.59
C LYS A 522 -4.58 15.65 9.82
N GLN A 523 -5.20 14.49 10.16
CA GLN A 523 -4.75 13.65 11.27
C GLN A 523 -3.32 13.13 11.06
N VAL A 524 -2.95 12.73 9.84
CA VAL A 524 -1.58 12.27 9.54
C VAL A 524 -0.55 13.32 9.97
N ASP A 525 -0.77 14.61 9.64
CA ASP A 525 0.17 15.66 10.03
C ASP A 525 0.05 16.07 11.50
N SER A 526 -1.17 16.29 11.99
CA SER A 526 -1.38 16.78 13.35
C SER A 526 -1.02 15.75 14.43
N ARG A 527 -1.15 14.45 14.13
CA ARG A 527 -0.81 13.35 15.04
C ARG A 527 0.57 12.74 14.78
N ARG A 528 1.31 13.25 13.79
CA ARG A 528 2.66 12.80 13.47
C ARG A 528 2.71 11.31 13.10
N TRP A 529 1.78 10.83 12.27
CA TRP A 529 1.79 9.45 11.77
C TRP A 529 2.90 9.25 10.74
N TYR A 530 4.13 9.48 11.16
CA TYR A 530 5.35 9.42 10.38
C TYR A 530 6.34 8.40 10.98
N GLY A 531 7.38 8.11 10.27
CA GLY A 531 8.43 7.17 10.63
C GLY A 531 8.64 6.09 9.57
N PHE A 532 9.82 5.52 9.54
CA PHE A 532 10.22 4.52 8.54
C PHE A 532 9.20 3.37 8.41
N TRP A 533 8.73 2.82 9.54
CA TRP A 533 7.78 1.72 9.57
C TRP A 533 6.32 2.17 9.61
N GLN A 534 6.03 3.40 10.02
CA GLN A 534 4.68 3.89 10.30
C GLN A 534 4.06 4.70 9.17
N TYR A 535 4.89 5.49 8.46
CA TYR A 535 4.36 6.41 7.44
C TYR A 535 3.57 5.70 6.35
N GLY A 536 2.34 6.16 6.17
CA GLY A 536 1.35 5.65 5.23
C GLY A 536 0.20 4.90 5.88
N ASP A 537 0.33 4.45 7.14
CA ASP A 537 -0.76 3.80 7.87
C ASP A 537 -1.55 4.79 8.73
N PHE A 538 -2.74 4.39 9.13
CA PHE A 538 -3.64 5.14 9.99
C PHE A 538 -3.80 4.44 11.33
N MET A 539 -4.10 5.21 12.38
CA MET A 539 -4.54 4.64 13.64
C MET A 539 -5.96 4.12 13.54
N HIS A 540 -6.25 3.03 14.26
CA HIS A 540 -7.53 2.32 14.20
C HIS A 540 -8.65 3.03 14.96
N SER A 541 -8.43 3.38 16.23
CA SER A 541 -9.47 3.91 17.11
C SER A 541 -9.03 5.13 17.89
N TYR A 542 -9.92 6.11 18.02
CA TYR A 542 -9.73 7.30 18.84
C TYR A 542 -10.36 7.15 20.21
N SER A 543 -9.64 7.55 21.26
CA SER A 543 -10.11 7.60 22.62
C SER A 543 -10.57 9.02 23.00
N ALA A 544 -11.86 9.27 23.01
CA ALA A 544 -12.41 10.57 23.40
C ALA A 544 -12.13 10.90 24.89
N ALA A 545 -12.03 9.89 25.75
CA ALA A 545 -11.74 10.08 27.18
C ALA A 545 -10.28 10.45 27.46
N ARG A 546 -9.35 10.06 26.56
CA ARG A 546 -7.92 10.32 26.68
C ARG A 546 -7.43 11.41 25.71
N HIS A 547 -8.28 11.86 24.80
CA HIS A 547 -7.97 12.82 23.74
C HIS A 547 -6.84 12.38 22.80
N ILE A 548 -6.68 11.06 22.60
CA ILE A 548 -5.64 10.45 21.73
C ILE A 548 -6.17 9.25 20.98
N TRP A 549 -5.48 8.88 19.91
CA TRP A 549 -5.64 7.58 19.28
C TRP A 549 -5.03 6.49 20.17
N HIS A 550 -5.58 5.26 20.08
CA HIS A 550 -5.14 4.11 20.89
C HIS A 550 -3.80 3.54 20.40
N TYR A 551 -2.75 4.35 20.39
CA TYR A 551 -1.41 3.94 19.94
C TYR A 551 -0.76 2.86 20.82
N ASP A 552 -1.25 2.69 22.03
CA ASP A 552 -0.71 1.86 23.11
C ASP A 552 -1.58 0.64 23.44
N TRP A 553 -2.59 0.36 22.64
CA TRP A 553 -3.53 -0.72 22.90
C TRP A 553 -3.55 -1.72 21.74
N GLY A 554 -3.08 -2.97 22.01
CA GLY A 554 -3.11 -4.06 21.03
C GLY A 554 -4.51 -4.30 20.50
N GLY A 555 -4.64 -4.49 19.21
CA GLY A 555 -5.92 -4.62 18.54
C GLY A 555 -6.67 -3.30 18.28
N HIS A 556 -6.08 -2.14 18.61
CA HIS A 556 -6.69 -0.82 18.41
C HIS A 556 -5.72 0.26 17.93
N ALA A 557 -4.46 -0.11 17.62
CA ALA A 557 -3.43 0.82 17.23
C ALA A 557 -3.40 1.03 15.71
N TRP A 558 -2.37 0.54 15.01
CA TRP A 558 -2.26 0.70 13.56
C TRP A 558 -3.27 -0.15 12.81
N ASP A 559 -4.05 0.48 11.91
CA ASP A 559 -5.21 -0.12 11.28
C ASP A 559 -4.87 -1.12 10.17
N ASN A 560 -3.83 -0.86 9.40
CA ASN A 560 -3.39 -1.61 8.20
C ASN A 560 -4.46 -1.69 7.09
N THR A 561 -4.75 -2.89 6.57
CA THR A 561 -5.77 -3.12 5.53
C THR A 561 -7.12 -3.53 6.10
N GLU A 562 -7.26 -3.57 7.43
CA GLU A 562 -8.49 -4.03 8.07
C GLU A 562 -9.69 -3.23 7.57
N LEU A 563 -10.78 -3.93 7.31
CA LEU A 563 -12.02 -3.38 6.76
C LEU A 563 -11.89 -2.56 5.47
N GLY A 564 -10.85 -2.79 4.67
CA GLY A 564 -10.77 -2.28 3.30
C GLY A 564 -10.32 -0.82 3.15
N VAL A 565 -9.55 -0.29 4.11
CA VAL A 565 -9.00 1.08 4.04
C VAL A 565 -8.31 1.38 2.71
N PRO A 566 -7.45 0.49 2.14
CA PRO A 566 -6.84 0.76 0.84
C PRO A 566 -7.86 0.93 -0.28
N LEU A 567 -8.91 0.11 -0.29
CA LEU A 567 -9.97 0.18 -1.31
C LEU A 567 -10.75 1.49 -1.22
N TRP A 568 -11.09 1.93 0.00
CA TRP A 568 -11.72 3.24 0.22
C TRP A 568 -10.89 4.39 -0.35
N LEU A 569 -9.58 4.41 -0.09
CA LEU A 569 -8.68 5.43 -0.62
C LEU A 569 -8.59 5.37 -2.16
N TRP A 570 -8.44 4.17 -2.72
CA TRP A 570 -8.35 4.01 -4.16
C TRP A 570 -9.66 4.35 -4.88
N TYR A 571 -10.81 3.93 -4.36
CA TYR A 571 -12.10 4.30 -4.96
C TYR A 571 -12.35 5.81 -4.84
N SER A 572 -11.92 6.43 -3.74
CA SER A 572 -11.96 7.89 -3.59
C SER A 572 -11.08 8.60 -4.63
N PHE A 573 -9.90 8.05 -4.94
CA PHE A 573 -9.06 8.57 -6.02
C PHE A 573 -9.68 8.34 -7.40
N LEU A 574 -10.08 7.13 -7.72
CA LEU A 574 -10.63 6.77 -9.04
C LEU A 574 -11.81 7.66 -9.43
N ARG A 575 -12.68 7.96 -8.47
CA ARG A 575 -13.87 8.79 -8.69
C ARG A 575 -13.59 10.28 -8.78
N THR A 576 -12.50 10.78 -8.17
CA THR A 576 -12.24 12.22 -8.07
C THR A 576 -11.03 12.69 -8.87
N GLY A 577 -10.07 11.82 -9.16
CA GLY A 577 -8.81 12.15 -9.82
C GLY A 577 -7.88 13.07 -8.99
N ARG A 578 -8.13 13.27 -7.68
CA ARG A 578 -7.41 14.22 -6.84
C ARG A 578 -6.01 13.71 -6.48
N GLY A 579 -4.98 14.51 -6.78
CA GLY A 579 -3.58 14.18 -6.52
C GLY A 579 -3.26 13.93 -5.04
N ASN A 580 -3.81 14.73 -4.11
CA ASN A 580 -3.63 14.51 -2.66
C ASN A 580 -4.19 13.16 -2.20
N VAL A 581 -5.36 12.74 -2.71
CA VAL A 581 -5.95 11.43 -2.40
C VAL A 581 -5.09 10.29 -2.95
N PHE A 582 -4.56 10.45 -4.18
CA PHE A 582 -3.61 9.50 -4.74
C PHE A 582 -2.38 9.35 -3.85
N ARG A 583 -1.76 10.46 -3.40
CA ARG A 583 -0.56 10.42 -2.56
C ARG A 583 -0.81 9.72 -1.22
N LEU A 584 -1.99 9.93 -0.64
CA LEU A 584 -2.42 9.25 0.57
C LEU A 584 -2.58 7.73 0.33
N ALA A 585 -3.25 7.34 -0.76
CA ALA A 585 -3.43 5.94 -1.16
C ALA A 585 -2.10 5.26 -1.52
N GLU A 586 -1.18 5.97 -2.20
CA GLU A 586 0.17 5.49 -2.51
C GLU A 586 0.96 5.19 -1.23
N ALA A 587 1.01 6.14 -0.28
CA ALA A 587 1.72 5.96 0.98
C ALA A 587 1.13 4.78 1.78
N HIS A 588 -0.20 4.68 1.83
CA HIS A 588 -0.89 3.59 2.50
C HIS A 588 -0.61 2.23 1.83
N THR A 589 -0.62 2.17 0.50
CA THR A 589 -0.25 0.97 -0.26
C THR A 589 1.18 0.53 0.04
N ARG A 590 2.16 1.45 -0.01
CA ARG A 590 3.57 1.16 0.30
C ARG A 590 3.76 0.65 1.72
N ASN A 591 3.02 1.20 2.69
CA ASN A 591 3.11 0.73 4.06
C ASN A 591 2.46 -0.64 4.22
N THR A 592 1.18 -0.76 3.93
CA THR A 592 0.38 -1.94 4.29
C THR A 592 0.73 -3.19 3.48
N SER A 593 1.21 -3.03 2.23
CA SER A 593 1.66 -4.17 1.41
C SER A 593 3.03 -4.72 1.84
N GLU A 594 3.73 -4.07 2.74
CA GLU A 594 5.10 -4.41 3.12
C GLU A 594 5.28 -4.64 4.61
N THR A 595 4.87 -3.68 5.46
CA THR A 595 5.11 -3.75 6.90
C THR A 595 4.16 -4.68 7.64
N ASN A 596 3.00 -4.94 7.06
CA ASN A 596 1.99 -5.84 7.63
C ASN A 596 1.97 -7.22 6.95
N ILE A 597 2.76 -7.42 5.89
CA ILE A 597 2.79 -8.63 5.07
C ILE A 597 4.14 -9.32 5.20
N TYR A 598 4.13 -10.64 5.21
CA TYR A 598 5.34 -11.45 5.22
C TYR A 598 5.76 -11.79 3.80
N SER A 599 6.96 -11.34 3.41
CA SER A 599 7.52 -11.58 2.07
C SER A 599 8.39 -12.84 2.00
N LEU A 600 8.79 -13.39 3.13
CA LEU A 600 9.59 -14.62 3.21
C LEU A 600 9.26 -15.42 4.48
N GLY A 601 9.81 -16.62 4.56
CA GLY A 601 9.64 -17.51 5.70
C GLY A 601 8.32 -18.30 5.66
N PRO A 602 7.98 -18.96 6.76
CA PRO A 602 6.83 -19.84 6.81
C PRO A 602 5.49 -19.12 6.70
N MET A 603 5.45 -17.82 7.04
CA MET A 603 4.25 -16.97 6.98
C MET A 603 4.13 -16.19 5.66
N ALA A 604 5.01 -16.43 4.68
CA ALA A 604 5.00 -15.69 3.41
C ALA A 604 3.62 -15.72 2.75
N GLY A 605 3.09 -14.55 2.43
CA GLY A 605 1.75 -14.38 1.87
C GLY A 605 0.65 -14.13 2.90
N LEU A 606 0.92 -14.24 4.20
CA LEU A 606 -0.04 -13.84 5.24
C LEU A 606 0.22 -12.40 5.71
N GLY A 607 -0.80 -11.75 6.24
CA GLY A 607 -0.72 -10.43 6.84
C GLY A 607 -1.02 -10.43 8.34
N SER A 608 -0.35 -9.54 9.06
CA SER A 608 -0.65 -9.24 10.46
C SER A 608 -1.87 -8.34 10.57
N ARG A 609 -2.77 -8.66 11.48
CA ARG A 609 -3.86 -7.80 11.88
C ARG A 609 -3.34 -6.58 12.66
N HIS A 610 -4.17 -5.55 12.86
CA HIS A 610 -3.81 -4.32 13.56
C HIS A 610 -3.24 -4.55 14.98
N ASN A 611 -2.17 -3.84 15.31
CA ASN A 611 -1.54 -3.88 16.64
C ASN A 611 -0.66 -2.64 16.87
N VAL A 612 -0.14 -2.50 18.07
CA VAL A 612 0.83 -1.44 18.46
C VAL A 612 2.12 -1.57 17.67
N VAL A 613 2.68 -2.77 17.63
CA VAL A 613 3.78 -3.14 16.72
C VAL A 613 3.17 -3.90 15.55
N LYS A 614 3.35 -3.41 14.33
CA LYS A 614 2.64 -3.91 13.13
C LYS A 614 2.72 -5.42 12.94
N TRP A 615 3.87 -6.03 13.20
CA TRP A 615 4.09 -7.48 13.11
C TRP A 615 3.82 -8.24 14.41
N GLY A 616 3.42 -7.53 15.48
CA GLY A 616 3.23 -8.09 16.81
C GLY A 616 1.97 -8.93 17.00
N CYS A 617 0.92 -8.72 16.20
CA CYS A 617 -0.32 -9.46 16.32
C CYS A 617 -0.13 -10.95 16.06
N GLY A 618 -0.69 -11.80 16.92
CA GLY A 618 -0.70 -13.26 16.76
C GLY A 618 -1.60 -13.75 15.61
N SER A 619 -2.54 -12.93 15.13
CA SER A 619 -3.39 -13.24 14.00
C SER A 619 -2.66 -12.98 12.68
N LYS A 620 -2.41 -14.05 11.93
CA LYS A 620 -1.80 -14.03 10.60
C LYS A 620 -2.81 -14.55 9.60
N GLU A 621 -3.33 -13.67 8.75
CA GLU A 621 -4.54 -13.96 7.99
C GLU A 621 -4.44 -13.56 6.51
N ALA A 622 -5.10 -14.33 5.64
CA ALA A 622 -5.19 -14.04 4.21
C ALA A 622 -6.00 -12.78 3.91
N ARG A 623 -7.02 -12.47 4.71
CA ARG A 623 -7.88 -11.29 4.53
C ARG A 623 -7.13 -9.96 4.65
N ILE A 624 -6.00 -9.93 5.34
CA ILE A 624 -5.14 -8.76 5.45
C ILE A 624 -4.27 -8.60 4.20
N SER A 625 -3.85 -9.72 3.60
CA SER A 625 -2.91 -9.79 2.47
C SER A 625 -3.64 -10.07 1.15
N GLN A 626 -4.35 -9.08 0.62
CA GLN A 626 -5.12 -9.24 -0.60
C GLN A 626 -4.56 -8.39 -1.75
N ALA A 627 -4.33 -9.00 -2.91
CA ALA A 627 -3.96 -8.29 -4.13
C ALA A 627 -4.98 -7.20 -4.52
N ALA A 628 -6.26 -7.42 -4.21
CA ALA A 628 -7.33 -6.46 -4.44
C ALA A 628 -7.06 -5.08 -3.81
N HIS A 629 -6.39 -5.03 -2.65
CA HIS A 629 -6.08 -3.80 -1.92
C HIS A 629 -5.05 -2.93 -2.65
N TRP A 630 -4.14 -3.53 -3.43
CA TRP A 630 -2.97 -2.83 -3.99
C TRP A 630 -2.93 -2.79 -5.51
N ARG A 631 -3.74 -3.62 -6.19
CA ARG A 631 -3.76 -3.66 -7.66
C ARG A 631 -4.10 -2.33 -8.33
N PRO A 632 -4.89 -1.40 -7.75
CA PRO A 632 -5.08 -0.09 -8.37
C PRO A 632 -3.76 0.68 -8.50
N PHE A 633 -2.91 0.65 -7.47
CA PHE A 633 -1.59 1.26 -7.55
C PHE A 633 -0.72 0.63 -8.64
N TYR A 634 -0.68 -0.71 -8.70
CA TYR A 634 0.06 -1.43 -9.73
C TYR A 634 -0.40 -1.05 -11.14
N TYR A 635 -1.70 -1.06 -11.38
CA TYR A 635 -2.22 -0.79 -12.72
C TYR A 635 -2.08 0.68 -13.13
N LEU A 636 -2.24 1.63 -12.21
CA LEU A 636 -2.11 3.06 -12.50
C LEU A 636 -0.64 3.48 -12.73
N THR A 637 0.30 2.89 -11.99
CA THR A 637 1.70 3.33 -11.96
C THR A 637 2.69 2.38 -12.63
N THR A 638 2.24 1.17 -12.96
CA THR A 638 3.10 0.06 -13.43
C THR A 638 4.21 -0.33 -12.44
N ASP A 639 3.96 -0.19 -11.13
CA ASP A 639 4.96 -0.43 -10.10
C ASP A 639 5.31 -1.92 -9.98
N GLU A 640 6.49 -2.32 -10.40
CA GLU A 640 6.93 -3.73 -10.41
C GLU A 640 7.04 -4.32 -9.00
N ARG A 641 7.36 -3.52 -7.98
CA ARG A 641 7.43 -4.00 -6.59
C ARG A 641 6.04 -4.44 -6.10
N THR A 642 5.01 -3.65 -6.37
CA THR A 642 3.62 -4.05 -6.06
C THR A 642 3.21 -5.28 -6.87
N GLY A 643 3.66 -5.36 -8.12
CA GLY A 643 3.50 -6.55 -8.95
C GLY A 643 4.11 -7.82 -8.36
N ASP A 644 5.30 -7.73 -7.75
CA ASP A 644 5.94 -8.85 -7.04
C ASP A 644 5.14 -9.27 -5.81
N ILE A 645 4.62 -8.31 -5.04
CA ILE A 645 3.81 -8.59 -3.85
C ILE A 645 2.51 -9.28 -4.25
N MET A 646 1.80 -8.81 -5.25
CA MET A 646 0.57 -9.44 -5.74
C MET A 646 0.82 -10.88 -6.23
N ARG A 647 1.97 -11.14 -6.86
CA ARG A 647 2.37 -12.49 -7.26
C ARG A 647 2.67 -13.39 -6.06
N LEU A 648 3.23 -12.84 -4.99
CA LEU A 648 3.42 -13.58 -3.75
C LEU A 648 2.08 -14.01 -3.14
N MET A 649 1.06 -13.17 -3.23
CA MET A 649 -0.26 -13.45 -2.65
C MET A 649 -0.97 -14.65 -3.27
N VAL A 650 -0.64 -15.08 -4.48
CA VAL A 650 -1.24 -16.29 -5.07
C VAL A 650 -0.85 -17.57 -4.33
N GLN A 651 0.19 -17.53 -3.50
CA GLN A 651 0.70 -18.65 -2.71
C GLN A 651 0.29 -18.58 -1.22
N THR A 652 -0.59 -17.65 -0.86
CA THR A 652 -1.05 -17.46 0.53
C THR A 652 -1.66 -18.74 1.12
N ASP A 653 -2.31 -19.55 0.30
CA ASP A 653 -2.89 -20.83 0.74
C ASP A 653 -1.84 -21.84 1.25
N ALA A 654 -0.60 -21.81 0.75
CA ALA A 654 0.48 -22.63 1.28
C ALA A 654 0.86 -22.26 2.72
N ALA A 655 0.77 -20.98 3.07
CA ALA A 655 0.95 -20.53 4.45
C ALA A 655 -0.26 -20.86 5.33
N ILE A 656 -1.48 -20.77 4.79
CA ILE A 656 -2.71 -21.18 5.48
C ILE A 656 -2.63 -22.65 5.91
N VAL A 657 -2.13 -23.54 5.07
CA VAL A 657 -1.96 -24.96 5.41
C VAL A 657 -0.95 -25.17 6.55
N LYS A 658 0.07 -24.32 6.66
CA LYS A 658 1.06 -24.41 7.76
C LYS A 658 0.52 -23.88 9.08
N PHE A 659 -0.35 -22.88 9.02
CA PHE A 659 -0.79 -22.13 10.20
C PHE A 659 -2.32 -22.08 10.26
N ASP A 660 -3.03 -23.18 10.18
CA ASP A 660 -4.50 -23.20 10.22
C ASP A 660 -5.07 -21.92 10.86
N PRO A 661 -5.67 -20.99 10.09
CA PRO A 661 -6.11 -19.69 10.63
C PRO A 661 -7.19 -19.84 11.70
N MET A 662 -7.85 -21.00 11.76
CA MET A 662 -8.89 -21.30 12.73
C MET A 662 -8.38 -22.06 13.97
N ARG A 663 -7.07 -22.29 14.09
CA ARG A 663 -6.44 -23.06 15.18
C ARG A 663 -6.86 -22.67 16.60
N ILE A 664 -7.09 -21.37 16.83
CA ILE A 664 -7.49 -20.83 18.13
C ILE A 664 -9.00 -20.61 18.18
N ALA A 665 -9.54 -19.99 17.12
CA ALA A 665 -10.95 -19.61 17.09
C ALA A 665 -11.91 -20.81 17.05
N SER A 666 -11.45 -21.93 16.48
CA SER A 666 -12.22 -23.18 16.39
C SER A 666 -11.24 -24.36 16.38
N PRO A 667 -10.71 -24.81 17.53
CA PRO A 667 -9.81 -25.95 17.60
C PRO A 667 -10.41 -27.20 16.96
N GLN A 668 -9.58 -28.03 16.28
CA GLN A 668 -10.05 -29.31 15.75
C GLN A 668 -10.36 -30.28 16.88
N VAL A 669 -11.49 -30.99 16.77
CA VAL A 669 -11.94 -31.94 17.79
C VAL A 669 -11.38 -33.33 17.47
N PRO A 670 -10.73 -34.03 18.42
CA PRO A 670 -10.30 -35.41 18.22
C PRO A 670 -11.49 -36.34 17.88
N GLY A 671 -11.31 -37.20 16.88
CA GLY A 671 -12.35 -38.11 16.41
C GLY A 671 -13.22 -37.58 15.29
N GLU A 672 -13.17 -36.26 15.01
CA GLU A 672 -13.82 -35.65 13.85
C GLU A 672 -12.85 -35.61 12.64
N PRO A 673 -13.35 -35.43 11.39
CA PRO A 673 -12.48 -35.30 10.22
C PRO A 673 -11.48 -34.17 10.42
N GLN A 674 -10.19 -34.49 10.29
CA GLN A 674 -9.10 -33.53 10.42
C GLN A 674 -8.76 -32.92 9.07
N PHE A 675 -8.52 -31.63 9.02
CA PHE A 675 -8.14 -30.89 7.82
C PHE A 675 -6.76 -30.25 8.00
N ALA A 676 -5.95 -30.29 6.95
CA ALA A 676 -4.64 -29.61 6.95
C ALA A 676 -4.80 -28.09 7.12
N ALA A 677 -5.86 -27.54 6.53
CA ALA A 677 -6.27 -26.16 6.75
C ALA A 677 -7.79 -26.05 6.84
N ARG A 678 -8.24 -25.12 7.64
CA ARG A 678 -9.63 -24.67 7.69
C ARG A 678 -9.67 -23.19 7.45
N MET A 679 -10.69 -22.72 6.74
CA MET A 679 -10.82 -21.32 6.41
C MET A 679 -12.28 -20.87 6.45
N ARG A 680 -12.49 -19.59 6.50
CA ARG A 680 -13.81 -18.96 6.37
C ARG A 680 -14.07 -18.70 4.88
N ILE A 681 -15.25 -19.02 4.38
CA ILE A 681 -15.62 -18.77 2.97
C ILE A 681 -15.46 -17.27 2.67
N GLY A 682 -15.98 -16.41 3.52
CA GLY A 682 -15.96 -14.97 3.33
C GLY A 682 -14.55 -14.36 3.40
N PRO A 683 -13.97 -14.17 4.59
CA PRO A 683 -12.74 -13.40 4.73
C PRO A 683 -11.50 -14.11 4.14
N ASP A 684 -11.43 -15.43 4.15
CA ASP A 684 -10.25 -16.15 3.71
C ASP A 684 -10.35 -16.60 2.24
N TRP A 685 -11.41 -17.34 1.86
CA TRP A 685 -11.53 -17.80 0.49
C TRP A 685 -11.80 -16.67 -0.50
N PHE A 686 -12.58 -15.64 -0.13
CA PHE A 686 -12.76 -14.47 -1.01
C PHE A 686 -11.44 -13.74 -1.25
N ALA A 687 -10.57 -13.66 -0.23
CA ALA A 687 -9.23 -13.09 -0.38
C ALA A 687 -8.38 -13.91 -1.37
N LEU A 688 -8.37 -15.25 -1.22
CA LEU A 688 -7.67 -16.15 -2.14
C LEU A 688 -8.24 -16.04 -3.57
N ALA A 689 -9.57 -16.05 -3.71
CA ALA A 689 -10.23 -15.89 -5.00
C ALA A 689 -9.87 -14.56 -5.66
N GLY A 690 -9.78 -13.48 -4.90
CA GLY A 690 -9.32 -12.16 -5.35
C GLY A 690 -7.85 -12.17 -5.81
N ASN A 691 -6.98 -12.88 -5.09
CA ASN A 691 -5.58 -13.06 -5.46
C ASN A 691 -5.44 -13.84 -6.77
N TRP A 692 -6.17 -14.95 -6.91
CA TRP A 692 -6.16 -15.75 -8.14
C TRP A 692 -6.84 -15.04 -9.30
N MET A 693 -7.91 -14.29 -9.08
CA MET A 693 -8.53 -13.42 -10.10
C MET A 693 -7.53 -12.39 -10.62
N THR A 694 -6.79 -11.76 -9.73
CA THR A 694 -5.78 -10.76 -10.10
C THR A 694 -4.65 -11.38 -10.93
N GLU A 695 -4.18 -12.58 -10.59
CA GLU A 695 -3.14 -13.23 -11.38
C GLU A 695 -3.68 -13.82 -12.69
N TRP A 696 -4.94 -14.28 -12.72
CA TRP A 696 -5.62 -14.66 -13.95
C TRP A 696 -5.70 -13.48 -14.93
N GLU A 697 -6.16 -12.31 -14.48
CA GLU A 697 -6.21 -11.13 -15.35
C GLU A 697 -4.82 -10.68 -15.80
N ARG A 698 -3.79 -10.76 -14.96
CA ARG A 698 -2.42 -10.38 -15.30
C ARG A 698 -1.76 -11.30 -16.32
N THR A 699 -2.00 -12.58 -16.25
CA THR A 699 -1.31 -13.59 -17.07
C THR A 699 -2.15 -14.18 -18.19
N GLY A 700 -3.47 -14.16 -18.05
CA GLY A 700 -4.39 -14.92 -18.90
C GLY A 700 -4.36 -16.43 -18.65
N ASP A 701 -3.59 -16.92 -17.67
CA ASP A 701 -3.43 -18.34 -17.37
C ASP A 701 -4.69 -18.89 -16.70
N SER A 702 -5.36 -19.81 -17.39
CA SER A 702 -6.63 -20.39 -16.95
C SER A 702 -6.54 -21.20 -15.65
N LYS A 703 -5.34 -21.65 -15.26
CA LYS A 703 -5.17 -22.40 -14.00
C LYS A 703 -5.67 -21.63 -12.78
N TRP A 704 -5.55 -20.30 -12.78
CA TRP A 704 -6.02 -19.48 -11.67
C TRP A 704 -7.54 -19.37 -11.64
N ARG A 705 -8.17 -19.23 -12.82
CA ARG A 705 -9.62 -19.35 -12.97
C ARG A 705 -10.12 -20.74 -12.51
N ASP A 706 -9.45 -21.80 -12.94
CA ASP A 706 -9.87 -23.16 -12.66
C ASP A 706 -9.78 -23.46 -11.15
N ARG A 707 -8.80 -22.85 -10.46
CA ARG A 707 -8.71 -22.93 -8.99
C ARG A 707 -9.87 -22.18 -8.30
N ILE A 708 -10.29 -21.03 -8.80
CA ILE A 708 -11.49 -20.35 -8.32
C ILE A 708 -12.72 -21.22 -8.55
N LEU A 709 -12.86 -21.81 -9.74
CA LEU A 709 -13.99 -22.67 -10.09
C LEU A 709 -14.08 -23.92 -9.22
N ALA A 710 -12.97 -24.51 -8.82
CA ALA A 710 -12.96 -25.64 -7.88
C ALA A 710 -13.59 -25.27 -6.52
N GLY A 711 -13.30 -24.06 -6.02
CA GLY A 711 -13.95 -23.53 -4.81
C GLY A 711 -15.43 -23.21 -5.04
N VAL A 712 -15.76 -22.61 -6.17
CA VAL A 712 -17.16 -22.31 -6.56
C VAL A 712 -17.97 -23.61 -6.64
N ASP A 713 -17.48 -24.63 -7.32
CA ASP A 713 -18.17 -25.93 -7.46
C ASP A 713 -18.38 -26.59 -6.08
N SER A 714 -17.39 -26.47 -5.20
CA SER A 714 -17.50 -26.96 -3.83
C SER A 714 -18.59 -26.20 -3.05
N ILE A 715 -18.62 -24.88 -3.15
CA ILE A 715 -19.63 -24.04 -2.49
C ILE A 715 -21.03 -24.38 -3.02
N MET A 716 -21.17 -24.52 -4.34
CA MET A 716 -22.46 -24.86 -4.96
C MET A 716 -22.99 -26.26 -4.59
N ALA A 717 -22.10 -27.16 -4.22
CA ALA A 717 -22.45 -28.50 -3.71
C ALA A 717 -22.83 -28.49 -2.22
N MET A 718 -22.61 -27.39 -1.50
CA MET A 718 -22.92 -27.27 -0.06
C MET A 718 -24.41 -27.00 0.17
N PRO A 719 -24.96 -27.44 1.35
CA PRO A 719 -26.41 -27.33 1.63
C PRO A 719 -26.95 -25.89 1.56
N PHE A 720 -26.15 -24.91 1.96
CA PHE A 720 -26.57 -23.51 2.05
C PHE A 720 -25.66 -22.58 1.23
N TRP A 721 -24.95 -23.12 0.24
CA TRP A 721 -24.03 -22.39 -0.65
C TRP A 721 -23.04 -21.50 0.12
N LEU A 722 -22.99 -20.22 -0.20
CA LEU A 722 -22.13 -19.24 0.46
C LEU A 722 -22.41 -19.04 1.95
N GLN A 723 -23.54 -19.54 2.45
CA GLN A 723 -23.89 -19.45 3.87
C GLN A 723 -23.61 -20.74 4.64
N THR A 724 -23.07 -21.75 4.00
CA THR A 724 -22.69 -23.01 4.64
C THR A 724 -21.44 -22.84 5.48
N GLY A 725 -21.40 -23.42 6.66
CA GLY A 725 -20.20 -23.49 7.48
C GLY A 725 -20.50 -23.71 8.97
N GLN A 726 -19.42 -23.92 9.70
CA GLN A 726 -19.47 -24.01 11.16
C GLN A 726 -19.56 -22.60 11.73
N GLN A 727 -20.45 -22.42 12.70
CA GLN A 727 -20.53 -21.17 13.43
C GLN A 727 -19.46 -21.10 14.53
N SER A 728 -18.81 -19.97 14.69
CA SER A 728 -17.85 -19.72 15.75
C SER A 728 -17.95 -18.30 16.31
N GLY A 729 -17.63 -18.12 17.56
CA GLY A 729 -17.64 -16.84 18.25
C GLY A 729 -17.34 -16.98 19.72
N PRO A 730 -17.36 -15.90 20.53
CA PRO A 730 -17.22 -15.98 21.96
C PRO A 730 -18.27 -16.95 22.52
N ASN A 731 -17.83 -18.05 23.10
CA ASN A 731 -18.70 -19.08 23.67
C ASN A 731 -18.65 -18.98 25.19
N PRO A 732 -19.78 -18.62 25.83
CA PRO A 732 -19.82 -18.52 27.28
C PRO A 732 -19.63 -19.87 28.01
N ASP A 733 -19.82 -20.98 27.31
CA ASP A 733 -19.65 -22.32 27.85
C ASP A 733 -18.18 -22.77 27.86
N LEU A 734 -17.26 -21.99 27.25
CA LEU A 734 -15.84 -22.26 27.26
C LEU A 734 -15.10 -21.44 28.34
N PRO A 735 -14.04 -21.98 28.95
CA PRO A 735 -13.27 -21.25 29.96
C PRO A 735 -12.81 -19.87 29.45
N GLY A 736 -13.09 -18.82 30.22
CA GLY A 736 -12.73 -17.45 29.89
C GLY A 736 -13.53 -16.81 28.74
N GLY A 737 -14.61 -17.46 28.25
CA GLY A 737 -15.35 -16.98 27.09
C GLY A 737 -14.58 -17.15 25.79
N ALA A 738 -13.70 -18.15 25.72
CA ALA A 738 -12.89 -18.44 24.53
C ALA A 738 -13.75 -18.56 23.27
N ILE A 739 -13.17 -18.19 22.13
CA ILE A 739 -13.83 -18.31 20.83
C ILE A 739 -13.95 -19.80 20.50
N GLY A 740 -15.17 -20.23 20.22
CA GLY A 740 -15.48 -21.60 19.88
C GLY A 740 -16.79 -21.73 19.13
N PRO A 741 -17.24 -22.95 18.83
CA PRO A 741 -18.55 -23.16 18.21
C PRO A 741 -19.67 -22.48 19.02
N LEU A 742 -20.50 -21.70 18.35
CA LEU A 742 -21.66 -21.04 18.97
C LEU A 742 -22.93 -21.89 18.83
N ARG A 743 -23.71 -21.94 19.89
CA ARG A 743 -25.09 -22.39 19.81
C ARG A 743 -25.98 -21.23 19.36
N GLY A 744 -26.22 -21.17 18.06
CA GLY A 744 -27.25 -20.27 17.50
C GLY A 744 -26.79 -18.81 17.31
N GLY A 745 -26.36 -18.46 16.14
CA GLY A 745 -26.27 -17.09 15.64
C GLY A 745 -24.86 -16.49 15.54
N GLY A 746 -24.51 -16.00 14.35
CA GLY A 746 -23.38 -15.09 14.15
C GLY A 746 -22.01 -15.74 14.11
N GLY A 747 -21.77 -16.72 13.26
CA GLY A 747 -20.50 -17.38 13.19
C GLY A 747 -19.78 -17.30 11.84
N ALA A 748 -18.54 -17.73 11.82
CA ALA A 748 -17.75 -17.86 10.62
C ALA A 748 -18.20 -19.09 9.81
N GLN A 749 -18.26 -18.95 8.50
CA GLN A 749 -18.51 -20.05 7.56
C GLN A 749 -17.24 -20.89 7.38
N ILE A 750 -16.87 -21.65 8.40
CA ILE A 750 -15.63 -22.43 8.44
C ILE A 750 -15.81 -23.70 7.62
N VAL A 751 -14.89 -23.92 6.70
CA VAL A 751 -14.81 -25.08 5.82
C VAL A 751 -13.40 -25.66 5.84
N GLY A 752 -13.27 -26.96 5.56
CA GLY A 752 -11.99 -27.58 5.29
C GLY A 752 -11.49 -27.18 3.90
N TYR A 753 -10.17 -27.11 3.72
CA TYR A 753 -9.53 -26.73 2.48
C TYR A 753 -8.49 -27.78 2.05
N ASP A 754 -8.55 -28.16 0.78
CA ASP A 754 -7.56 -29.00 0.12
C ASP A 754 -6.72 -28.16 -0.84
N ILE A 755 -5.45 -27.96 -0.50
CA ILE A 755 -4.52 -27.15 -1.29
C ILE A 755 -4.23 -27.77 -2.68
N ALA A 756 -4.23 -29.08 -2.80
CA ALA A 756 -3.90 -29.75 -4.06
C ALA A 756 -4.97 -29.52 -5.12
N THR A 757 -6.23 -29.51 -4.71
CA THR A 757 -7.37 -29.40 -5.62
C THR A 757 -8.04 -28.02 -5.60
N GLY A 758 -7.80 -27.20 -4.56
CA GLY A 758 -8.53 -25.95 -4.33
C GLY A 758 -9.97 -26.15 -3.82
N LYS A 759 -10.35 -27.38 -3.48
CA LYS A 759 -11.71 -27.72 -3.04
C LYS A 759 -11.95 -27.33 -1.59
N LEU A 760 -13.21 -27.02 -1.31
CA LEU A 760 -13.73 -26.74 0.03
C LEU A 760 -14.64 -27.87 0.49
N THR A 761 -14.61 -28.21 1.78
CA THR A 761 -15.46 -29.25 2.37
C THR A 761 -16.23 -28.65 3.54
N ALA A 762 -17.54 -28.82 3.54
CA ALA A 762 -18.37 -28.40 4.67
C ALA A 762 -17.99 -29.17 5.93
N ILE A 763 -17.80 -28.45 7.04
CA ILE A 763 -17.51 -29.04 8.33
C ILE A 763 -18.83 -29.14 9.10
N ARG A 764 -19.12 -30.31 9.65
CA ARG A 764 -20.24 -30.49 10.57
C ARG A 764 -19.89 -29.89 11.92
N ASP A 765 -20.83 -29.14 12.47
CA ASP A 765 -20.70 -28.72 13.85
C ASP A 765 -20.99 -29.90 14.79
N PRO A 766 -20.04 -30.34 15.59
CA PRO A 766 -20.23 -31.48 16.50
C PRO A 766 -21.35 -31.24 17.55
N LEU A 767 -21.66 -29.98 17.85
CA LEU A 767 -22.71 -29.61 18.79
C LEU A 767 -24.10 -29.60 18.14
N ILE A 768 -24.18 -29.30 16.84
CA ILE A 768 -25.46 -29.12 16.15
C ILE A 768 -25.73 -30.26 15.17
N LYS A 769 -24.75 -31.13 14.88
CA LYS A 769 -24.80 -32.30 13.98
C LYS A 769 -25.18 -32.00 12.52
N THR A 770 -25.37 -30.73 12.17
CA THR A 770 -25.71 -30.25 10.83
C THR A 770 -24.93 -28.97 10.52
N SER A 771 -24.56 -28.76 9.26
CA SER A 771 -24.08 -27.47 8.82
C SER A 771 -25.25 -26.50 8.77
N LEU A 772 -25.20 -25.42 9.56
CA LEU A 772 -26.26 -24.41 9.58
C LEU A 772 -25.93 -23.27 8.63
N PRO A 773 -26.96 -22.57 8.10
CA PRO A 773 -26.74 -21.34 7.39
C PRO A 773 -26.07 -20.34 8.34
N ALA A 774 -24.93 -19.79 7.91
CA ALA A 774 -24.21 -18.76 8.64
C ALA A 774 -24.17 -17.48 7.79
N SER A 775 -24.56 -16.36 8.37
CA SER A 775 -24.31 -15.06 7.77
C SER A 775 -23.13 -14.44 8.48
N TYR A 776 -22.10 -14.08 7.73
CA TYR A 776 -20.90 -13.54 8.31
C TYR A 776 -20.46 -12.26 7.59
N ASN A 777 -20.59 -11.12 8.27
CA ASN A 777 -20.36 -9.83 7.64
C ASN A 777 -18.89 -9.60 7.26
N LEU A 778 -17.93 -10.21 7.98
CA LEU A 778 -16.52 -10.14 7.59
C LEU A 778 -16.24 -10.66 6.18
N ALA A 779 -17.16 -11.44 5.62
CA ALA A 779 -17.09 -11.84 4.22
C ALA A 779 -17.03 -10.64 3.28
N THR A 780 -17.75 -9.59 3.58
CA THR A 780 -17.94 -8.45 2.67
C THR A 780 -17.16 -7.20 3.08
N ILE A 781 -16.76 -7.07 4.33
CA ILE A 781 -16.11 -5.84 4.83
C ILE A 781 -14.58 -5.86 4.80
N MET A 782 -13.97 -6.97 4.41
CA MET A 782 -12.51 -7.12 4.28
C MET A 782 -12.04 -7.06 2.82
N GLY A 783 -12.78 -6.38 1.93
CA GLY A 783 -12.52 -6.36 0.49
C GLY A 783 -13.20 -7.50 -0.27
N GLY A 784 -13.84 -8.45 0.43
CA GLY A 784 -14.51 -9.59 -0.22
C GLY A 784 -15.74 -9.18 -1.02
N GLY A 785 -16.45 -8.13 -0.61
CA GLY A 785 -17.60 -7.58 -1.34
C GLY A 785 -17.17 -7.06 -2.71
N GLU A 786 -16.15 -6.25 -2.74
CA GLU A 786 -15.57 -5.65 -3.95
C GLU A 786 -15.01 -6.74 -4.90
N VAL A 787 -14.35 -7.75 -4.34
CA VAL A 787 -13.91 -8.92 -5.12
C VAL A 787 -15.10 -9.64 -5.75
N MET A 788 -16.17 -9.88 -4.99
CA MET A 788 -17.34 -10.60 -5.50
C MET A 788 -18.12 -9.79 -6.53
N PHE A 789 -18.24 -8.47 -6.37
CA PHE A 789 -18.90 -7.60 -7.37
C PHE A 789 -18.20 -7.64 -8.73
N GLU A 790 -16.91 -7.91 -8.75
CA GLU A 790 -16.13 -8.04 -9.98
C GLU A 790 -16.05 -9.50 -10.47
N LEU A 791 -15.79 -10.46 -9.58
CA LEU A 791 -15.56 -11.86 -9.92
C LEU A 791 -16.79 -12.56 -10.47
N VAL A 792 -17.96 -12.34 -9.85
CA VAL A 792 -19.21 -13.03 -10.24
C VAL A 792 -19.55 -12.84 -11.72
N PRO A 793 -19.57 -11.61 -12.27
CA PRO A 793 -19.81 -11.41 -13.69
C PRO A 793 -18.68 -11.94 -14.60
N LEU A 794 -17.43 -11.98 -14.12
CA LEU A 794 -16.28 -12.50 -14.89
C LEU A 794 -16.36 -14.01 -15.12
N LEU A 795 -16.85 -14.78 -14.13
CA LEU A 795 -16.94 -16.24 -14.19
C LEU A 795 -18.05 -16.73 -15.11
N LYS A 796 -19.08 -15.93 -15.39
CA LYS A 796 -20.26 -16.29 -16.18
C LYS A 796 -20.95 -17.59 -15.70
N ARG A 797 -20.92 -17.85 -14.38
CA ARG A 797 -21.59 -18.97 -13.71
C ARG A 797 -22.92 -18.49 -13.14
N GLN A 798 -24.02 -18.83 -13.82
CA GLN A 798 -25.38 -18.37 -13.45
C GLN A 798 -25.82 -18.91 -12.09
N ASP A 799 -25.46 -20.15 -11.76
CA ASP A 799 -25.73 -20.76 -10.47
C ASP A 799 -25.03 -19.99 -9.33
N PHE A 800 -23.75 -19.66 -9.50
CA PHE A 800 -22.99 -18.91 -8.52
C PHE A 800 -23.47 -17.45 -8.41
N ALA A 801 -23.83 -16.82 -9.53
CA ALA A 801 -24.46 -15.49 -9.52
C ALA A 801 -25.79 -15.50 -8.73
N THR A 802 -26.57 -16.55 -8.87
CA THR A 802 -27.80 -16.75 -8.11
C THR A 802 -27.52 -16.91 -6.60
N ALA A 803 -26.52 -17.71 -6.26
CA ALA A 803 -26.11 -17.91 -4.87
C ALA A 803 -25.58 -16.61 -4.23
N TRP A 804 -24.80 -15.82 -4.98
CA TRP A 804 -24.32 -14.52 -4.52
C TRP A 804 -25.47 -13.50 -4.35
N LEU A 805 -26.37 -13.44 -5.31
CA LEU A 805 -27.56 -12.57 -5.20
C LEU A 805 -28.43 -12.95 -4.00
N GLN A 806 -28.61 -14.25 -3.74
CA GLN A 806 -29.33 -14.71 -2.55
C GLN A 806 -28.61 -14.31 -1.25
N TYR A 807 -27.26 -14.44 -1.22
CA TYR A 807 -26.48 -13.96 -0.10
C TYR A 807 -26.69 -12.46 0.16
N CYS A 808 -26.67 -11.64 -0.90
CA CYS A 808 -26.92 -10.21 -0.80
C CYS A 808 -28.36 -9.89 -0.34
N ARG A 809 -29.35 -10.62 -0.85
CA ARG A 809 -30.76 -10.47 -0.44
C ARG A 809 -30.94 -10.75 1.04
N ILE A 810 -30.35 -11.81 1.55
CA ILE A 810 -30.45 -12.18 2.98
C ILE A 810 -29.68 -11.16 3.83
N GLY A 811 -28.45 -10.85 3.48
CA GLY A 811 -27.62 -9.90 4.22
C GLY A 811 -28.13 -8.47 4.20
N GLY A 812 -28.83 -8.06 3.14
CA GLY A 812 -29.37 -6.72 2.95
C GLY A 812 -30.90 -6.62 3.11
N ALA A 813 -31.59 -7.69 3.50
CA ALA A 813 -33.06 -7.72 3.48
C ALA A 813 -33.69 -6.71 4.45
N PRO A 814 -34.77 -6.01 4.05
CA PRO A 814 -35.66 -5.28 4.97
C PRO A 814 -36.30 -6.21 6.00
N ALA A 815 -36.68 -5.67 7.14
CA ALA A 815 -37.19 -6.46 8.26
C ALA A 815 -38.48 -7.24 7.92
N ASP A 816 -39.34 -6.70 7.05
CA ASP A 816 -40.59 -7.35 6.57
C ASP A 816 -40.31 -8.53 5.63
N VAL A 817 -39.30 -8.42 4.77
CA VAL A 817 -38.85 -9.52 3.92
C VAL A 817 -38.24 -10.64 4.75
N LEU A 818 -37.54 -10.29 5.79
CA LEU A 818 -36.96 -11.22 6.76
C LEU A 818 -37.99 -12.01 7.53
N THR A 819 -39.09 -11.39 7.90
CA THR A 819 -40.22 -12.05 8.58
C THR A 819 -40.86 -13.11 7.69
N ARG A 820 -40.87 -12.92 6.39
CA ARG A 820 -41.37 -13.93 5.42
C ARG A 820 -40.40 -15.09 5.25
N ASP A 821 -39.09 -14.83 5.25
CA ASP A 821 -38.08 -15.88 5.13
C ASP A 821 -37.90 -16.70 6.42
N ARG A 822 -38.39 -16.24 7.56
CA ARG A 822 -38.49 -17.01 8.81
C ARG A 822 -39.27 -18.30 8.66
N THR A 823 -40.26 -18.34 7.75
CA THR A 823 -41.06 -19.54 7.47
C THR A 823 -40.30 -20.63 6.72
N THR A 824 -39.12 -20.33 6.15
CA THR A 824 -38.29 -21.28 5.39
C THR A 824 -37.17 -21.90 6.22
N GLY A 825 -37.15 -21.75 7.53
CA GLY A 825 -36.15 -22.35 8.44
C GLY A 825 -34.80 -21.60 8.50
N ASN A 826 -34.71 -20.40 7.93
CA ASN A 826 -33.57 -19.51 8.07
C ASN A 826 -33.59 -18.69 9.38
N GLU A 827 -34.23 -19.20 10.42
CA GLU A 827 -34.41 -18.54 11.72
C GLU A 827 -33.10 -18.25 12.45
N GLY A 828 -32.01 -18.89 12.06
CA GLY A 828 -30.71 -18.51 12.56
C GLY A 828 -30.25 -17.10 12.13
N ALA A 829 -31.03 -16.36 11.38
CA ALA A 829 -30.70 -15.05 10.90
C ALA A 829 -30.88 -13.91 11.91
N ASP A 830 -31.63 -14.06 12.98
CA ASP A 830 -32.08 -12.96 13.83
C ASP A 830 -31.01 -12.20 14.62
N GLY A 831 -30.01 -12.87 15.15
CA GLY A 831 -28.90 -12.19 15.82
C GLY A 831 -27.90 -11.52 14.87
N ARG A 832 -28.05 -11.65 13.58
CA ARG A 832 -27.11 -11.34 12.54
C ARG A 832 -27.35 -10.03 11.81
N TYR A 833 -28.48 -9.43 12.03
CA TYR A 833 -28.80 -8.11 11.53
C TYR A 833 -27.94 -7.02 12.14
N ILE A 834 -27.37 -7.25 13.31
CA ILE A 834 -26.36 -6.38 13.91
C ILE A 834 -25.09 -6.38 13.04
N LEU A 835 -24.76 -7.50 12.44
CA LEU A 835 -23.61 -7.64 11.55
C LEU A 835 -23.88 -7.06 10.14
N ALA A 836 -25.13 -7.11 9.68
CA ALA A 836 -25.56 -6.45 8.46
C ALA A 836 -25.50 -4.91 8.56
N GLU A 837 -25.33 -4.35 9.76
CA GLU A 837 -25.20 -2.91 9.93
C GLU A 837 -23.99 -2.31 9.20
N GLN A 838 -22.90 -3.02 9.02
CA GLN A 838 -21.72 -2.50 8.33
C GLN A 838 -21.78 -2.70 6.80
N SER A 839 -22.12 -3.87 6.32
CA SER A 839 -22.17 -4.21 4.90
C SER A 839 -23.59 -4.31 4.34
N GLY A 840 -24.60 -4.38 5.21
CA GLY A 840 -26.00 -4.53 4.81
C GLY A 840 -26.48 -3.52 3.78
N PRO A 841 -26.16 -2.23 3.88
CA PRO A 841 -26.55 -1.24 2.89
C PRO A 841 -26.01 -1.55 1.48
N ARG A 842 -24.73 -1.94 1.33
CA ARG A 842 -24.15 -2.29 0.01
C ARG A 842 -24.74 -3.58 -0.55
N LEU A 843 -25.02 -4.59 0.31
CA LEU A 843 -25.64 -5.83 -0.10
C LEU A 843 -27.10 -5.60 -0.55
N ALA A 844 -27.82 -4.77 0.19
CA ALA A 844 -29.16 -4.34 -0.21
C ALA A 844 -29.13 -3.58 -1.55
N ALA A 845 -28.17 -2.68 -1.73
CA ALA A 845 -28.00 -1.94 -2.99
C ALA A 845 -27.73 -2.90 -4.18
N TYR A 846 -26.85 -3.89 -3.98
CA TYR A 846 -26.60 -4.92 -4.99
C TYR A 846 -27.86 -5.74 -5.28
N ALA A 847 -28.60 -6.16 -4.25
CA ALA A 847 -29.87 -6.85 -4.43
C ALA A 847 -30.89 -6.00 -5.20
N TYR A 848 -30.99 -4.69 -4.92
CA TYR A 848 -31.80 -3.76 -5.68
C TYR A 848 -31.37 -3.69 -7.15
N ALA A 849 -30.09 -3.50 -7.42
CA ALA A 849 -29.58 -3.36 -8.77
C ALA A 849 -29.97 -4.55 -9.67
N HIS A 850 -30.01 -5.77 -9.09
CA HIS A 850 -30.30 -7.01 -9.80
C HIS A 850 -31.78 -7.45 -9.76
N THR A 851 -32.56 -7.02 -8.77
CA THR A 851 -33.98 -7.42 -8.64
C THR A 851 -34.96 -6.29 -8.96
N LYS A 852 -34.49 -5.06 -8.95
CA LYS A 852 -35.30 -3.83 -9.05
C LYS A 852 -36.44 -3.75 -8.02
N THR A 853 -36.26 -4.43 -6.86
CA THR A 853 -37.23 -4.40 -5.76
C THR A 853 -36.99 -3.17 -4.90
N PRO A 854 -37.88 -2.16 -4.86
CA PRO A 854 -37.64 -0.87 -4.19
C PRO A 854 -37.34 -0.97 -2.70
N ALA A 855 -37.86 -1.99 -2.01
CA ALA A 855 -37.59 -2.21 -0.58
C ALA A 855 -36.09 -2.41 -0.27
N PHE A 856 -35.32 -2.98 -1.18
CA PHE A 856 -33.87 -3.11 -1.03
C PHE A 856 -33.15 -1.76 -1.18
N ALA A 857 -33.57 -0.93 -2.13
CA ALA A 857 -33.03 0.43 -2.26
C ALA A 857 -33.32 1.28 -1.02
N GLN A 858 -34.56 1.23 -0.52
CA GLN A 858 -34.95 1.93 0.70
C GLN A 858 -34.12 1.48 1.90
N LYS A 859 -33.91 0.16 2.07
CA LYS A 859 -33.05 -0.39 3.13
C LYS A 859 -31.61 0.11 3.02
N ALA A 860 -31.06 0.18 1.81
CA ALA A 860 -29.73 0.69 1.56
C ALA A 860 -29.62 2.17 1.96
N ILE A 861 -30.58 3.00 1.52
CA ILE A 861 -30.64 4.44 1.82
C ILE A 861 -30.82 4.67 3.31
N ASP A 862 -31.74 3.97 3.96
CA ASP A 862 -31.97 4.07 5.42
C ASP A 862 -30.71 3.68 6.22
N GLY A 863 -29.99 2.67 5.75
CA GLY A 863 -28.74 2.24 6.36
C GLY A 863 -27.64 3.31 6.22
N LEU A 864 -27.56 3.96 5.07
CA LEU A 864 -26.68 5.08 4.83
C LEU A 864 -27.03 6.27 5.75
N LEU A 865 -28.30 6.64 5.82
CA LEU A 865 -28.75 7.79 6.61
C LEU A 865 -28.56 7.59 8.11
N ARG A 866 -28.81 6.38 8.62
CA ARG A 866 -28.55 6.07 10.04
C ARG A 866 -27.09 6.24 10.44
N ARG A 867 -26.15 5.96 9.55
CA ARG A 867 -24.72 6.09 9.76
C ARG A 867 -24.17 7.42 9.27
N GLY A 868 -24.54 7.81 8.07
CA GLY A 868 -23.97 8.94 7.34
C GLY A 868 -24.09 10.28 8.03
N GLY A 869 -25.11 10.45 8.87
CA GLY A 869 -25.22 11.66 9.67
C GLY A 869 -24.09 11.86 10.69
N GLY A 870 -23.43 10.78 11.13
CA GLY A 870 -22.34 10.82 12.09
C GLY A 870 -20.95 10.75 11.45
N TYR A 871 -20.88 10.01 10.33
CA TYR A 871 -19.64 9.71 9.62
C TYR A 871 -19.24 10.80 8.66
N ALA A 872 -20.23 11.29 7.94
CA ALA A 872 -20.04 12.32 6.94
C ALA A 872 -19.45 13.62 7.50
N ASN A 873 -19.59 13.84 8.82
CA ASN A 873 -19.03 14.99 9.49
C ASN A 873 -18.49 14.54 10.86
N PRO A 874 -17.23 14.13 10.94
CA PRO A 874 -16.61 13.92 12.24
C PRO A 874 -16.80 15.18 13.07
N LYS A 875 -17.27 15.01 14.32
CA LYS A 875 -17.37 16.14 15.22
C LYS A 875 -15.97 16.59 15.57
N LEU A 876 -15.54 17.68 14.96
CA LEU A 876 -14.30 18.33 15.32
C LEU A 876 -14.58 19.23 16.52
N LEU A 877 -13.79 19.06 17.56
CA LEU A 877 -13.72 19.98 18.68
C LEU A 877 -12.58 20.94 18.39
N THR A 878 -12.87 22.24 18.54
CA THR A 878 -11.88 23.30 18.39
C THR A 878 -12.05 24.30 19.51
N GLY A 879 -10.98 24.99 19.89
CA GLY A 879 -11.02 26.04 20.88
C GLY A 879 -9.99 25.86 22.01
N PRO A 880 -9.96 26.79 22.98
CA PRO A 880 -8.93 26.80 24.01
C PRO A 880 -8.97 25.61 24.98
N ASP A 881 -10.12 24.95 25.10
CA ASP A 881 -10.32 23.81 25.98
C ASP A 881 -10.01 22.47 25.32
N VAL A 882 -9.61 22.47 24.04
CA VAL A 882 -9.28 21.26 23.28
C VAL A 882 -7.80 20.98 23.43
N LEU A 883 -7.48 19.75 23.84
CA LEU A 883 -6.10 19.30 23.94
C LEU A 883 -5.45 19.16 22.55
N ASN A 884 -4.17 19.08 22.56
CA ASN A 884 -3.30 19.03 21.41
C ASN A 884 -3.62 17.89 20.41
N PRO A 885 -3.58 18.13 19.13
CA PRO A 885 -3.50 19.44 18.49
C PRO A 885 -4.83 20.13 18.64
N ALA A 886 -5.11 21.26 18.23
CA ALA A 886 -6.34 22.02 18.44
C ALA A 886 -7.64 21.39 17.89
N GLU A 887 -7.57 20.23 17.24
CA GLU A 887 -8.76 19.59 16.66
C GLU A 887 -8.87 18.12 17.07
N GLU A 888 -10.00 17.75 17.60
CA GLU A 888 -10.32 16.39 17.99
C GLU A 888 -11.60 15.92 17.32
N ALA A 889 -11.63 14.69 16.85
CA ALA A 889 -12.83 14.06 16.37
C ALA A 889 -13.33 13.07 17.43
N LEU A 890 -14.58 13.24 17.82
CA LEU A 890 -15.23 12.28 18.68
C LEU A 890 -15.88 11.17 17.84
N GLU A 891 -15.82 9.94 18.33
CA GLU A 891 -16.57 8.80 17.78
C GLU A 891 -16.19 8.42 16.33
N VAL A 892 -14.92 8.58 15.94
CA VAL A 892 -14.41 8.09 14.65
C VAL A 892 -13.52 6.87 14.87
N SER A 893 -13.77 5.81 14.10
CA SER A 893 -12.81 4.74 13.89
C SER A 893 -12.47 4.62 12.41
N THR A 894 -11.23 4.28 12.09
CA THR A 894 -10.76 4.16 10.70
C THR A 894 -11.51 3.05 9.96
N ASN A 895 -11.76 1.94 10.63
CA ASN A 895 -12.56 0.84 10.10
C ASN A 895 -13.95 1.28 9.65
N GLU A 896 -14.60 2.07 10.48
CA GLU A 896 -15.94 2.54 10.15
C GLU A 896 -15.90 3.62 9.07
N ALA A 897 -14.91 4.52 9.08
CA ALA A 897 -14.72 5.51 8.03
C ALA A 897 -14.56 4.84 6.65
N ALA A 898 -13.68 3.84 6.56
CA ALA A 898 -13.45 3.08 5.34
C ALA A 898 -14.71 2.35 4.87
N GLN A 899 -15.41 1.65 5.78
CA GLN A 899 -16.62 0.90 5.43
C GLN A 899 -17.79 1.81 5.04
N THR A 900 -17.93 2.95 5.69
CA THR A 900 -18.96 3.92 5.31
C THR A 900 -18.64 4.55 3.97
N GLY A 901 -17.37 4.92 3.75
CA GLY A 901 -16.91 5.46 2.47
C GLY A 901 -17.15 4.50 1.30
N LEU A 902 -16.69 3.25 1.42
CA LEU A 902 -16.90 2.21 0.40
C LEU A 902 -18.39 1.96 0.14
N THR A 903 -19.16 1.70 1.19
CA THR A 903 -20.60 1.45 1.07
C THR A 903 -21.32 2.62 0.40
N THR A 904 -20.95 3.85 0.72
CA THR A 904 -21.53 5.06 0.12
C THR A 904 -21.22 5.14 -1.36
N ILE A 905 -19.95 4.98 -1.74
CA ILE A 905 -19.49 5.04 -3.14
C ILE A 905 -20.19 3.98 -3.99
N GLU A 906 -20.31 2.76 -3.48
CA GLU A 906 -20.98 1.66 -4.18
C GLU A 906 -22.50 1.85 -4.30
N MET A 907 -23.13 2.33 -3.24
CA MET A 907 -24.56 2.62 -3.25
C MET A 907 -24.95 3.74 -4.21
N LEU A 908 -24.13 4.80 -4.28
CA LEU A 908 -24.36 5.89 -5.23
C LEU A 908 -24.39 5.40 -6.68
N GLU A 909 -23.69 4.32 -7.01
CA GLU A 909 -23.76 3.67 -8.32
C GLU A 909 -24.98 2.72 -8.43
N LEU A 910 -25.15 1.83 -7.46
CA LEU A 910 -26.12 0.74 -7.51
C LEU A 910 -27.58 1.20 -7.36
N CYS A 911 -27.81 2.30 -6.62
CA CYS A 911 -29.15 2.85 -6.34
C CYS A 911 -29.36 4.25 -6.91
N LYS A 912 -28.56 4.67 -7.91
CA LYS A 912 -28.56 6.04 -8.45
C LYS A 912 -29.96 6.55 -8.90
N ASP A 913 -30.83 5.65 -9.33
CA ASP A 913 -32.20 5.90 -9.77
C ASP A 913 -33.22 6.00 -8.63
N GLN A 914 -32.86 5.70 -7.39
CA GLN A 914 -33.72 5.68 -6.20
C GLN A 914 -33.31 6.69 -5.12
N LEU A 915 -32.22 7.43 -5.34
CA LEU A 915 -31.71 8.38 -4.36
C LEU A 915 -32.68 9.55 -4.16
N PRO A 916 -32.94 9.97 -2.90
CA PRO A 916 -33.75 11.16 -2.62
C PRO A 916 -33.21 12.43 -3.30
N THR A 917 -34.07 13.39 -3.51
CA THR A 917 -33.69 14.72 -4.01
C THR A 917 -33.38 15.68 -2.88
N GLU A 918 -34.15 15.64 -1.80
CA GLU A 918 -34.03 16.53 -0.67
C GLU A 918 -32.94 16.12 0.30
N ALA A 919 -32.25 17.09 0.87
CA ALA A 919 -31.24 16.81 1.90
C ALA A 919 -31.87 16.09 3.10
N PRO A 920 -31.16 15.13 3.73
CA PRO A 920 -31.71 14.43 4.87
C PRO A 920 -31.94 15.41 6.04
N VAL A 921 -33.17 15.40 6.59
CA VAL A 921 -33.48 16.16 7.79
C VAL A 921 -32.73 15.50 8.96
N ARG A 922 -31.74 16.19 9.50
CA ARG A 922 -31.00 15.74 10.69
C ARG A 922 -31.91 15.86 11.92
N GLY A 923 -32.57 14.79 12.30
CA GLY A 923 -33.30 14.73 13.56
C GLY A 923 -32.35 14.89 14.76
N PRO A 924 -32.82 15.43 15.90
CA PRO A 924 -32.03 15.46 17.12
C PRO A 924 -31.61 14.04 17.51
N ARG A 925 -30.32 13.81 17.72
CA ARG A 925 -29.81 12.53 18.19
C ARG A 925 -30.41 12.21 19.55
N GLY A 926 -31.22 11.18 19.63
CA GLY A 926 -31.52 10.55 20.92
C GLY A 926 -30.22 10.12 21.57
N ARG A 927 -29.91 10.65 22.76
CA ARG A 927 -28.82 10.13 23.60
C ARG A 927 -29.09 8.63 23.81
N ARG A 928 -28.27 7.78 23.20
CA ARG A 928 -28.17 6.40 23.68
C ARG A 928 -27.50 6.47 25.04
N GLY A 929 -28.29 6.19 26.10
CA GLY A 929 -27.83 6.07 27.48
C GLY A 929 -26.90 4.87 27.69
#